data_7359d7fcb34f5ed88512911e423c4f4c
#
_entry.id   7359d7fcb34f5ed88512911e423c4f4c
#
_cell.length_a   1.000
_cell.length_b   1.000
_cell.length_c   1.000
_cell.angle_alpha   90.00
_cell.angle_beta   90.00
_cell.angle_gamma   90.00
#
_symmetry.space_group_name_H-M   'P 1'
#
loop_
_entity.id
_entity.type
_entity.pdbx_description
1 polymer ?
#
loop_
_entity_poly.entity_id
_entity_poly.type
_entity_poly.pdbx_seq_one_letter_code
_entity_poly.pdbx_strand_id
1 'polypeptide(L)'
;MLLCLSSLAVPLWLAAAEGSPPGLLERAHEALGTGGLVAVVAAITVVITLMLVRWSFIRPIHRTARWLEAQRLGGGSAHPILAGGVFGPLWRELAHLLTSLASARAAAEEEARLRDAGASVWTADRLRAHVTTRIEGAPLFVVSNREPYMHVRRNGGIQCLVPASGLVTALEPILRACDGTWIAHGSGDADRERVDRHDRLRVPPDRPEYSLRRVWLTPEEEAGYYYGFSNEGLWPLCHIAHTRPLFRASDWQAYQVANQKFADAVVDEMDGSHGGLVLVQDFHFALLPQLIKRARPDARVGVFWHIPWPNPEAFGICPWQGEMLDGLLGADLIGFHTQAHCNNFLETVDRAFEAKIEWEQFAVRRHGHLTSVKPFPISVATMAGSGIVDDRPIETRRAELLKAVGVSADFMAVGVDRIDYTKGILERFAAVERFLEKWSHFVGRFTLVQIGAPSRTHIKRYQDLVDSVTAEAERINARFATSTWRPIVLLGRHHDHAEIAPYYRAADLAFVTALHDGMNLVAKEFVMARDDGDGVLILSQFTGASRELHDALIVNPYDIEQMADALRLALEMPVAERQERMAHMRRTVADHNVYRWAAQLIGELADVRLETVGVVAGQAEARPQASSWRARFRDESRVEITDLKHSAPN
;
A
#
# COMPACT_ATOMS: atom_id res chain seq x y z
N MET A 1 22.47 -18.46 41.32
CA MET A 1 23.94 -18.27 41.32
C MET A 1 24.47 -17.73 42.66
N LEU A 2 23.90 -16.72 43.30
CA LEU A 2 24.32 -16.19 44.62
C LEU A 2 24.09 -17.17 45.79
N LEU A 3 23.01 -17.96 45.77
CA LEU A 3 22.74 -19.02 46.76
C LEU A 3 23.71 -20.23 46.66
N CYS A 4 24.22 -20.53 45.45
CA CYS A 4 25.23 -21.57 45.26
C CYS A 4 26.64 -21.11 45.67
N LEU A 5 26.94 -19.80 45.57
CA LEU A 5 28.21 -19.25 46.01
C LEU A 5 28.32 -19.16 47.55
N SER A 6 27.20 -18.92 48.26
CA SER A 6 27.17 -18.91 49.71
C SER A 6 27.30 -20.30 50.35
N SER A 7 26.80 -21.35 49.68
CA SER A 7 26.94 -22.75 50.13
C SER A 7 28.35 -23.34 49.93
N LEU A 8 29.13 -22.76 49.01
CA LEU A 8 30.52 -23.17 48.75
C LEU A 8 31.56 -22.28 49.50
N ALA A 9 31.21 -21.05 49.82
CA ALA A 9 32.12 -20.11 50.49
C ALA A 9 32.36 -20.47 51.96
N VAL A 10 31.38 -21.02 52.67
CA VAL A 10 31.49 -21.43 54.07
C VAL A 10 32.41 -22.65 54.27
N PRO A 11 32.33 -23.75 53.51
CA PRO A 11 33.26 -24.88 53.59
C PRO A 11 34.69 -24.53 53.16
N LEU A 12 34.85 -23.72 52.09
CA LEU A 12 36.18 -23.28 51.63
C LEU A 12 36.88 -22.35 52.63
N TRP A 13 36.11 -21.53 53.33
CA TRP A 13 36.63 -20.66 54.37
C TRP A 13 37.03 -21.45 55.65
N LEU A 14 36.26 -22.46 56.03
CA LEU A 14 36.60 -23.39 57.12
C LEU A 14 37.87 -24.21 56.81
N ALA A 15 38.06 -24.62 55.55
CA ALA A 15 39.24 -25.36 55.12
C ALA A 15 40.51 -24.48 55.00
N ALA A 16 40.35 -23.18 54.72
CA ALA A 16 41.47 -22.24 54.68
C ALA A 16 41.94 -21.76 56.07
N ALA A 17 41.15 -21.97 57.11
CA ALA A 17 41.46 -21.57 58.46
C ALA A 17 42.41 -22.53 59.23
N GLU A 18 42.61 -23.76 58.72
CA GLU A 18 43.46 -24.76 59.38
C GLU A 18 44.98 -24.56 59.20
N GLY A 19 45.43 -23.48 58.53
CA GLY A 19 46.86 -23.29 58.24
C GLY A 19 47.44 -21.88 58.57
N SER A 20 46.71 -20.96 59.21
CA SER A 20 47.16 -19.61 59.45
C SER A 20 47.44 -19.30 60.97
N PRO A 21 48.39 -18.41 61.32
CA PRO A 21 48.67 -18.04 62.69
C PRO A 21 47.49 -17.33 63.32
N PRO A 22 47.37 -17.38 64.69
CA PRO A 22 46.19 -16.90 65.41
C PRO A 22 45.92 -15.43 65.20
N GLY A 23 44.97 -15.17 64.30
CA GLY A 23 44.53 -13.83 63.88
C GLY A 23 43.15 -13.45 64.40
N LEU A 24 42.62 -12.34 63.96
CA LEU A 24 41.31 -11.76 64.30
C LEU A 24 40.13 -12.75 64.27
N LEU A 25 40.22 -13.80 63.49
CA LEU A 25 39.21 -14.86 63.30
C LEU A 25 39.14 -15.84 64.47
N GLU A 26 40.29 -16.23 65.09
CA GLU A 26 40.32 -17.07 66.28
C GLU A 26 39.77 -16.33 67.50
N ARG A 27 40.11 -15.07 67.66
CA ARG A 27 39.55 -14.22 68.73
C ARG A 27 38.03 -14.01 68.59
N ALA A 28 37.55 -13.90 67.37
CA ALA A 28 36.11 -13.82 67.11
C ALA A 28 35.42 -15.19 67.29
N HIS A 29 36.09 -16.29 67.07
CA HIS A 29 35.57 -17.63 67.34
C HIS A 29 35.51 -17.95 68.80
N GLU A 30 36.52 -17.56 69.59
CA GLU A 30 36.52 -17.66 71.08
C GLU A 30 35.43 -16.79 71.73
N ALA A 31 35.16 -15.60 71.18
CA ALA A 31 34.16 -14.67 71.74
C ALA A 31 32.71 -15.02 71.40
N LEU A 32 32.43 -15.60 70.25
CA LEU A 32 31.08 -15.81 69.75
C LEU A 32 30.66 -17.28 69.57
N GLY A 33 31.62 -18.22 69.66
CA GLY A 33 31.38 -19.62 69.32
C GLY A 33 31.03 -19.81 67.87
N THR A 34 31.09 -21.05 67.38
CA THR A 34 30.81 -21.38 65.94
C THR A 34 29.41 -20.91 65.49
N GLY A 35 28.41 -20.99 66.32
CA GLY A 35 27.05 -20.56 66.05
C GLY A 35 26.90 -19.05 65.87
N GLY A 36 27.63 -18.25 66.73
CA GLY A 36 27.61 -16.80 66.60
C GLY A 36 28.31 -16.28 65.38
N LEU A 37 29.40 -16.93 64.95
CA LEU A 37 30.11 -16.57 63.69
C LEU A 37 29.27 -16.82 62.46
N VAL A 38 28.57 -17.97 62.40
CA VAL A 38 27.63 -18.30 61.33
C VAL A 38 26.47 -17.28 61.26
N ALA A 39 25.94 -16.89 62.43
CA ALA A 39 24.88 -15.89 62.48
C ALA A 39 25.34 -14.50 61.99
N VAL A 40 26.56 -14.08 62.32
CA VAL A 40 27.13 -12.80 61.82
C VAL A 40 27.36 -12.83 60.30
N VAL A 41 27.92 -13.91 59.78
CA VAL A 41 28.12 -14.06 58.32
C VAL A 41 26.77 -14.08 57.58
N ALA A 42 25.77 -14.80 58.11
CA ALA A 42 24.42 -14.81 57.54
C ALA A 42 23.79 -13.40 57.56
N ALA A 43 23.91 -12.66 58.66
CA ALA A 43 23.41 -11.28 58.78
C ALA A 43 24.09 -10.34 57.77
N ILE A 44 25.42 -10.42 57.64
CA ILE A 44 26.18 -9.63 56.66
C ILE A 44 25.73 -9.99 55.22
N THR A 45 25.56 -11.28 54.91
CA THR A 45 25.09 -11.73 53.58
C THR A 45 23.69 -11.19 53.27
N VAL A 46 22.78 -11.22 54.24
CA VAL A 46 21.44 -10.65 54.11
C VAL A 46 21.50 -9.13 53.87
N VAL A 47 22.30 -8.39 54.62
CA VAL A 47 22.48 -6.94 54.45
C VAL A 47 23.06 -6.61 53.08
N ILE A 48 24.09 -7.34 52.65
CA ILE A 48 24.69 -7.15 51.30
C ILE A 48 23.65 -7.46 50.21
N THR A 49 22.91 -8.54 50.37
CA THR A 49 21.85 -8.91 49.39
C THR A 49 20.76 -7.85 49.35
N LEU A 50 20.30 -7.37 50.48
CA LEU A 50 19.30 -6.27 50.54
C LEU A 50 19.84 -4.97 49.95
N MET A 51 21.11 -4.65 50.16
CA MET A 51 21.76 -3.50 49.53
C MET A 51 21.85 -3.67 48.00
N LEU A 52 22.23 -4.84 47.52
CA LEU A 52 22.30 -5.14 46.11
C LEU A 52 20.91 -5.08 45.45
N VAL A 53 19.89 -5.66 46.06
CA VAL A 53 18.50 -5.55 45.60
C VAL A 53 18.02 -4.10 45.57
N ARG A 54 18.31 -3.34 46.64
CA ARG A 54 17.94 -1.92 46.70
C ARG A 54 18.64 -1.09 45.63
N TRP A 55 19.89 -1.36 45.32
CA TRP A 55 20.69 -0.63 44.31
C TRP A 55 20.36 -1.05 42.89
N SER A 56 20.23 -2.37 42.64
CA SER A 56 20.03 -2.93 41.28
C SER A 56 18.58 -2.88 40.79
N PHE A 57 17.61 -2.87 41.73
CA PHE A 57 16.19 -2.94 41.39
C PHE A 57 15.35 -1.78 41.93
N ILE A 58 15.36 -1.54 43.23
CA ILE A 58 14.42 -0.60 43.86
C ILE A 58 14.74 0.85 43.47
N ARG A 59 15.99 1.27 43.54
CA ARG A 59 16.40 2.64 43.16
C ARG A 59 16.12 2.98 41.68
N PRO A 60 16.46 2.14 40.71
CA PRO A 60 16.09 2.36 39.31
C PRO A 60 14.58 2.51 39.14
N ILE A 61 13.76 1.62 39.70
CA ILE A 61 12.29 1.68 39.60
C ILE A 61 11.75 3.02 40.15
N HIS A 62 12.19 3.45 41.33
CA HIS A 62 11.73 4.73 41.88
C HIS A 62 12.21 5.96 41.09
N ARG A 63 13.36 5.88 40.44
CA ARG A 63 13.84 6.96 39.56
C ARG A 63 12.99 7.02 38.30
N THR A 64 12.61 5.86 37.76
CA THR A 64 11.70 5.75 36.62
C THR A 64 10.35 6.35 36.91
N ALA A 65 9.75 5.94 38.00
CA ALA A 65 8.42 6.41 38.40
C ALA A 65 8.38 7.94 38.52
N ARG A 66 9.37 8.53 39.23
CA ARG A 66 9.46 9.99 39.36
C ARG A 66 9.70 10.73 38.07
N TRP A 67 10.49 10.16 37.16
CA TRP A 67 10.72 10.75 35.83
C TRP A 67 9.46 10.71 34.98
N LEU A 68 8.72 9.58 34.97
CA LEU A 68 7.42 9.47 34.29
C LEU A 68 6.39 10.48 34.85
N GLU A 69 6.38 10.68 36.17
CA GLU A 69 5.50 11.65 36.80
C GLU A 69 5.87 13.09 36.41
N ALA A 70 7.16 13.42 36.33
CA ALA A 70 7.64 14.72 35.87
C ALA A 70 7.30 14.97 34.39
N GLN A 71 7.42 13.96 33.52
CA GLN A 71 7.01 14.06 32.10
C GLN A 71 5.49 14.25 31.97
N ARG A 72 4.69 13.58 32.81
CA ARG A 72 3.23 13.74 32.82
C ARG A 72 2.79 15.16 33.19
N LEU A 73 3.57 15.85 34.01
CA LEU A 73 3.31 17.22 34.48
C LEU A 73 3.92 18.31 33.58
N GLY A 74 4.49 17.93 32.41
CA GLY A 74 5.04 18.88 31.45
C GLY A 74 6.39 19.47 31.80
N GLY A 75 7.10 18.91 32.78
CA GLY A 75 8.37 19.41 33.28
C GLY A 75 9.54 18.46 33.01
N GLY A 76 10.50 18.90 32.17
CA GLY A 76 11.86 18.42 32.21
C GLY A 76 12.39 17.64 31.01
N SER A 77 13.32 18.23 30.32
CA SER A 77 14.09 17.70 29.19
C SER A 77 15.32 16.87 29.57
N ALA A 78 15.41 16.35 30.77
CA ALA A 78 16.57 15.57 31.18
C ALA A 78 16.31 14.08 30.95
N HIS A 79 16.95 13.48 29.97
CA HIS A 79 17.07 12.03 29.85
C HIS A 79 17.74 11.49 31.15
N PRO A 80 17.13 10.54 31.87
CA PRO A 80 17.81 9.91 32.95
C PRO A 80 19.01 9.13 32.39
N ILE A 81 20.22 9.54 32.77
CA ILE A 81 21.48 8.86 32.44
C ILE A 81 21.50 7.52 33.19
N LEU A 82 20.85 6.51 32.68
CA LEU A 82 20.85 5.13 33.15
C LEU A 82 21.04 4.16 32.00
N ALA A 83 22.06 4.42 31.17
CA ALA A 83 22.40 3.61 30.00
C ALA A 83 23.03 2.25 30.33
N GLY A 84 23.08 1.83 31.60
CA GLY A 84 23.67 0.56 32.02
C GLY A 84 22.86 -0.16 33.10
N GLY A 85 22.72 -1.47 32.97
CA GLY A 85 22.06 -2.33 33.95
C GLY A 85 20.93 -3.19 33.37
N VAL A 86 20.36 -4.05 34.23
CA VAL A 86 19.31 -5.02 33.88
C VAL A 86 18.08 -4.36 33.21
N PHE A 87 17.82 -3.08 33.46
CA PHE A 87 16.70 -2.31 32.92
C PHE A 87 17.05 -1.46 31.69
N GLY A 88 18.27 -1.54 31.15
CA GLY A 88 18.69 -0.78 29.98
C GLY A 88 17.78 -0.92 28.76
N PRO A 89 17.35 -2.14 28.38
CA PRO A 89 16.40 -2.35 27.29
C PRO A 89 15.03 -1.71 27.54
N LEU A 90 14.46 -1.89 28.75
CA LEU A 90 13.18 -1.30 29.13
C LEU A 90 13.20 0.23 29.10
N TRP A 91 14.31 0.83 29.48
CA TRP A 91 14.50 2.28 29.43
C TRP A 91 14.52 2.83 28.01
N ARG A 92 15.18 2.15 27.10
CA ARG A 92 15.19 2.53 25.69
C ARG A 92 13.80 2.51 25.11
N GLU A 93 13.04 1.45 25.36
CA GLU A 93 11.65 1.33 24.91
C GLU A 93 10.73 2.41 25.48
N LEU A 94 10.82 2.68 26.79
CA LEU A 94 10.04 3.76 27.43
C LEU A 94 10.39 5.15 26.90
N ALA A 95 11.67 5.45 26.69
CA ALA A 95 12.11 6.72 26.12
C ALA A 95 11.57 6.87 24.69
N HIS A 96 11.56 5.81 23.92
CA HIS A 96 11.02 5.80 22.59
C HIS A 96 9.50 5.98 22.52
N LEU A 97 8.77 5.28 23.39
CA LEU A 97 7.31 5.45 23.50
C LEU A 97 6.95 6.90 23.85
N LEU A 98 7.68 7.52 24.77
CA LEU A 98 7.43 8.92 25.14
C LEU A 98 7.79 9.90 24.04
N THR A 99 8.90 9.67 23.32
CA THR A 99 9.25 10.49 22.15
C THR A 99 8.20 10.34 21.05
N SER A 100 7.73 9.13 20.78
CA SER A 100 6.67 8.86 19.80
C SER A 100 5.35 9.52 20.22
N LEU A 101 4.96 9.41 21.50
CA LEU A 101 3.76 10.08 22.03
C LEU A 101 3.88 11.61 21.96
N ALA A 102 5.04 12.16 22.29
CA ALA A 102 5.27 13.61 22.19
C ALA A 102 5.20 14.09 20.75
N SER A 103 5.80 13.35 19.82
CA SER A 103 5.72 13.69 18.39
C SER A 103 4.31 13.56 17.82
N ALA A 104 3.56 12.51 18.21
CA ALA A 104 2.17 12.32 17.82
C ALA A 104 1.27 13.45 18.37
N ARG A 105 1.49 13.84 19.62
CA ARG A 105 0.77 14.95 20.24
C ARG A 105 1.07 16.29 19.57
N ALA A 106 2.34 16.59 19.30
CA ALA A 106 2.75 17.80 18.60
C ALA A 106 2.17 17.85 17.18
N ALA A 107 2.14 16.71 16.47
CA ALA A 107 1.50 16.60 15.16
C ALA A 107 -0.01 16.84 15.24
N ALA A 108 -0.69 16.29 16.25
CA ALA A 108 -2.12 16.50 16.46
C ALA A 108 -2.46 17.96 16.83
N GLU A 109 -1.65 18.59 17.69
CA GLU A 109 -1.80 20.00 18.08
C GLU A 109 -1.56 20.93 16.88
N GLU A 110 -0.56 20.65 16.04
CA GLU A 110 -0.31 21.40 14.80
C GLU A 110 -1.44 21.19 13.78
N GLU A 111 -1.97 19.97 13.63
CA GLU A 111 -3.11 19.72 12.75
C GLU A 111 -4.38 20.43 13.24
N ALA A 112 -4.61 20.48 14.56
CA ALA A 112 -5.70 21.24 15.16
C ALA A 112 -5.53 22.75 14.90
N ARG A 113 -4.32 23.28 15.07
CA ARG A 113 -4.00 24.68 14.79
C ARG A 113 -4.22 25.04 13.31
N LEU A 114 -3.82 24.15 12.39
CA LEU A 114 -4.02 24.35 10.96
C LEU A 114 -5.50 24.27 10.56
N ARG A 115 -6.31 23.44 11.24
CA ARG A 115 -7.77 23.41 11.06
C ARG A 115 -8.41 24.75 11.48
N ASP A 116 -8.04 25.26 12.63
CA ASP A 116 -8.55 26.53 13.14
C ASP A 116 -8.14 27.71 12.24
N ALA A 117 -6.96 27.62 11.62
CA ALA A 117 -6.48 28.61 10.67
C ALA A 117 -7.05 28.47 9.24
N GLY A 118 -7.93 27.50 8.97
CA GLY A 118 -8.45 27.20 7.64
C GLY A 118 -7.42 26.61 6.65
N ALA A 119 -6.23 26.27 7.13
CA ALA A 119 -5.11 25.73 6.35
C ALA A 119 -4.97 24.20 6.48
N SER A 120 -6.07 23.51 6.80
CA SER A 120 -6.06 22.07 7.10
C SER A 120 -5.80 21.18 5.88
N VAL A 121 -6.10 21.68 4.68
CA VAL A 121 -5.98 20.91 3.44
C VAL A 121 -4.51 20.70 3.09
N TRP A 122 -4.13 19.46 2.85
CA TRP A 122 -2.80 19.13 2.36
C TRP A 122 -2.60 19.60 0.91
N THR A 123 -1.47 20.26 0.67
CA THR A 123 -1.04 20.74 -0.65
C THR A 123 0.29 20.07 -1.03
N ALA A 124 0.69 20.20 -2.30
CA ALA A 124 1.99 19.72 -2.75
C ALA A 124 3.15 20.37 -1.97
N ASP A 125 3.05 21.68 -1.65
CA ASP A 125 4.08 22.40 -0.88
C ASP A 125 4.16 21.93 0.57
N ARG A 126 3.02 21.69 1.22
CA ARG A 126 2.97 21.12 2.56
C ARG A 126 3.56 19.72 2.60
N LEU A 127 3.23 18.88 1.59
CA LEU A 127 3.81 17.55 1.43
C LEU A 127 5.33 17.63 1.28
N ARG A 128 5.82 18.55 0.43
CA ARG A 128 7.24 18.80 0.22
C ARG A 128 7.96 19.11 1.53
N ALA A 129 7.47 20.08 2.29
CA ALA A 129 8.05 20.46 3.57
C ALA A 129 8.05 19.29 4.57
N HIS A 130 6.95 18.54 4.65
CA HIS A 130 6.82 17.39 5.53
C HIS A 130 7.83 16.28 5.19
N VAL A 131 7.94 15.91 3.92
CA VAL A 131 8.85 14.84 3.46
C VAL A 131 10.29 15.23 3.71
N THR A 132 10.71 16.46 3.32
CA THR A 132 12.07 16.96 3.54
C THR A 132 12.47 16.86 5.02
N THR A 133 11.55 17.18 5.94
CA THR A 133 11.80 17.07 7.38
C THR A 133 11.89 15.61 7.85
N ARG A 134 11.04 14.72 7.30
CA ARG A 134 10.95 13.32 7.77
C ARG A 134 12.07 12.42 7.27
N ILE A 135 12.51 12.61 6.02
CA ILE A 135 13.57 11.77 5.43
C ILE A 135 14.98 12.21 5.84
N GLU A 136 15.15 13.41 6.45
CA GLU A 136 16.42 13.92 6.97
C GLU A 136 17.60 13.81 5.96
N GLY A 137 17.30 13.99 4.66
CA GLY A 137 18.28 13.87 3.58
C GLY A 137 18.57 12.43 3.11
N ALA A 138 17.86 11.42 3.61
CA ALA A 138 17.95 10.06 3.06
C ALA A 138 17.41 10.02 1.63
N PRO A 139 18.06 9.29 0.70
CA PRO A 139 17.58 9.17 -0.68
C PRO A 139 16.23 8.41 -0.72
N LEU A 140 15.35 8.88 -1.61
CA LEU A 140 14.06 8.25 -1.86
C LEU A 140 14.01 7.65 -3.26
N PHE A 141 13.65 6.38 -3.33
CA PHE A 141 13.46 5.62 -4.55
C PHE A 141 12.00 5.17 -4.66
N VAL A 142 11.36 5.46 -5.78
CA VAL A 142 10.02 4.95 -6.11
C VAL A 142 10.15 3.94 -7.24
N VAL A 143 9.55 2.77 -7.06
CA VAL A 143 9.57 1.71 -8.08
C VAL A 143 8.15 1.43 -8.54
N SER A 144 7.89 1.54 -9.84
CA SER A 144 6.61 1.19 -10.44
C SER A 144 6.79 0.56 -11.83
N ASN A 145 5.80 -0.23 -12.28
CA ASN A 145 5.86 -0.78 -13.63
C ASN A 145 5.76 0.31 -14.69
N ARG A 146 4.86 1.28 -14.50
CA ARG A 146 4.61 2.36 -15.47
C ARG A 146 5.47 3.57 -15.17
N GLU A 147 6.12 4.10 -16.21
CA GLU A 147 6.91 5.31 -16.13
C GLU A 147 6.05 6.59 -16.13
N PRO A 148 6.51 7.69 -15.48
CA PRO A 148 5.79 8.96 -15.47
C PRO A 148 5.93 9.74 -16.79
N TYR A 149 7.00 9.51 -17.56
CA TYR A 149 7.30 10.16 -18.84
C TYR A 149 7.71 9.10 -19.85
N MET A 150 6.96 8.95 -20.93
CA MET A 150 7.18 7.98 -22.01
C MET A 150 7.53 8.71 -23.30
N HIS A 151 8.55 8.26 -24.02
CA HIS A 151 8.94 8.84 -25.30
C HIS A 151 8.56 7.90 -26.44
N VAL A 152 7.77 8.45 -27.37
CA VAL A 152 7.25 7.70 -28.54
C VAL A 152 7.55 8.41 -29.84
N ARG A 153 7.71 7.64 -30.90
CA ARG A 153 7.88 8.18 -32.26
C ARG A 153 6.50 8.52 -32.83
N ARG A 154 6.26 9.81 -33.13
CA ARG A 154 5.07 10.28 -33.81
C ARG A 154 5.41 11.37 -34.81
N ASN A 155 4.79 11.34 -35.98
CA ASN A 155 4.92 12.38 -37.02
C ASN A 155 6.37 12.73 -37.39
N GLY A 156 7.28 11.73 -37.41
CA GLY A 156 8.68 11.93 -37.75
C GLY A 156 9.55 12.52 -36.64
N GLY A 157 9.04 12.69 -35.44
CA GLY A 157 9.77 13.19 -34.26
C GLY A 157 9.52 12.34 -33.03
N ILE A 158 10.29 12.62 -31.97
CA ILE A 158 10.09 12.01 -30.65
C ILE A 158 9.22 12.95 -29.82
N GLN A 159 8.10 12.42 -29.33
CA GLN A 159 7.19 13.13 -28.42
C GLN A 159 7.26 12.51 -27.03
N CYS A 160 7.29 13.38 -26.00
CA CYS A 160 7.14 12.97 -24.62
C CYS A 160 5.65 12.93 -24.27
N LEU A 161 5.17 11.78 -23.83
CA LEU A 161 3.81 11.58 -23.34
C LEU A 161 3.85 11.47 -21.81
N VAL A 162 2.92 12.14 -21.14
CA VAL A 162 2.70 11.99 -19.70
C VAL A 162 1.46 11.12 -19.52
N PRO A 163 1.61 9.84 -19.14
CA PRO A 163 0.47 8.96 -18.93
C PRO A 163 -0.41 9.50 -17.80
N ALA A 164 -1.71 9.60 -18.01
CA ALA A 164 -2.66 9.95 -16.95
C ALA A 164 -2.62 8.88 -15.86
N SER A 165 -2.15 9.25 -14.66
CA SER A 165 -2.01 8.32 -13.53
C SER A 165 -2.14 9.06 -12.22
N GLY A 166 -3.10 8.64 -11.36
CA GLY A 166 -3.21 9.16 -10.00
C GLY A 166 -1.94 8.92 -9.18
N LEU A 167 -1.20 7.85 -9.48
CA LEU A 167 0.09 7.57 -8.84
C LEU A 167 1.15 8.63 -9.16
N VAL A 168 1.25 9.06 -10.41
CA VAL A 168 2.17 10.13 -10.83
C VAL A 168 1.83 11.42 -10.11
N THR A 169 0.54 11.80 -10.11
CA THR A 169 0.04 12.99 -9.39
C THR A 169 0.36 12.95 -7.89
N ALA A 170 0.35 11.75 -7.28
CA ALA A 170 0.63 11.56 -5.86
C ALA A 170 2.12 11.69 -5.52
N LEU A 171 2.98 11.06 -6.29
CA LEU A 171 4.38 10.84 -5.93
C LEU A 171 5.35 11.83 -6.57
N GLU A 172 5.01 12.41 -7.73
CA GLU A 172 5.89 13.35 -8.41
C GLU A 172 6.23 14.59 -7.57
N PRO A 173 5.31 15.23 -6.84
CA PRO A 173 5.64 16.36 -5.98
C PRO A 173 6.68 16.03 -4.91
N ILE A 174 6.70 14.78 -4.45
CA ILE A 174 7.65 14.32 -3.45
C ILE A 174 9.04 14.15 -4.07
N LEU A 175 9.12 13.45 -5.20
CA LEU A 175 10.37 13.22 -5.90
C LEU A 175 11.03 14.54 -6.33
N ARG A 176 10.23 15.49 -6.78
CA ARG A 176 10.69 16.87 -7.06
C ARG A 176 11.25 17.55 -5.81
N ALA A 177 10.67 17.28 -4.63
CA ALA A 177 11.08 17.92 -3.38
C ALA A 177 12.42 17.43 -2.84
N CYS A 178 12.73 16.16 -3.01
CA CYS A 178 13.90 15.51 -2.44
C CYS A 178 14.94 15.07 -3.49
N ASP A 179 14.79 15.49 -4.75
CA ASP A 179 15.64 15.05 -5.87
C ASP A 179 15.73 13.50 -5.93
N GLY A 180 14.59 12.85 -5.76
CA GLY A 180 14.50 11.39 -5.68
C GLY A 180 14.71 10.69 -7.01
N THR A 181 14.65 9.37 -7.01
CA THR A 181 14.76 8.55 -8.24
C THR A 181 13.50 7.74 -8.44
N TRP A 182 12.88 7.84 -9.63
CA TRP A 182 11.81 6.98 -10.08
C TRP A 182 12.37 5.86 -10.95
N ILE A 183 12.15 4.61 -10.58
CA ILE A 183 12.62 3.43 -11.30
C ILE A 183 11.41 2.77 -11.96
N ALA A 184 11.41 2.68 -13.30
CA ALA A 184 10.27 2.18 -14.06
C ALA A 184 10.67 1.46 -15.35
N HIS A 185 9.76 0.62 -15.90
CA HIS A 185 9.95 0.02 -17.20
C HIS A 185 9.87 1.07 -18.30
N GLY A 186 10.89 1.12 -19.16
CA GLY A 186 10.88 1.94 -20.36
C GLY A 186 10.08 1.25 -21.46
N SER A 187 8.83 1.68 -21.64
CA SER A 187 7.85 1.07 -22.55
C SER A 187 7.67 1.82 -23.87
N GLY A 188 8.19 3.04 -23.95
CA GLY A 188 8.13 3.86 -25.16
C GLY A 188 9.16 3.42 -26.21
N ASP A 189 8.77 3.41 -27.49
CA ASP A 189 9.61 2.97 -28.60
C ASP A 189 10.83 3.89 -28.86
N ALA A 190 10.84 5.10 -28.29
CA ALA A 190 11.95 6.05 -28.34
C ALA A 190 12.65 6.28 -26.99
N ASP A 191 12.29 5.54 -25.96
CA ASP A 191 12.83 5.74 -24.60
C ASP A 191 14.35 5.53 -24.51
N ARG A 192 14.86 4.51 -25.23
CA ARG A 192 16.30 4.21 -25.25
C ARG A 192 17.16 5.33 -25.81
N GLU A 193 16.58 6.21 -26.62
CA GLU A 193 17.31 7.33 -27.24
C GLU A 193 17.38 8.56 -26.34
N ARG A 194 16.67 8.56 -25.22
CA ARG A 194 16.53 9.70 -24.32
C ARG A 194 17.20 9.51 -22.96
N VAL A 195 17.84 8.38 -22.73
CA VAL A 195 18.58 8.08 -21.51
C VAL A 195 20.08 8.24 -21.71
N ASP A 196 20.79 8.46 -20.60
CA ASP A 196 22.24 8.44 -20.55
C ASP A 196 22.81 7.00 -20.55
N ARG A 197 24.14 6.87 -20.40
CA ARG A 197 24.83 5.58 -20.33
C ARG A 197 24.46 4.72 -19.12
N HIS A 198 23.79 5.30 -18.13
CA HIS A 198 23.28 4.63 -16.92
C HIS A 198 21.77 4.43 -16.96
N ASP A 199 21.14 4.53 -18.15
CA ASP A 199 19.71 4.42 -18.38
C ASP A 199 18.88 5.45 -17.59
N ARG A 200 19.44 6.62 -17.29
CA ARG A 200 18.81 7.71 -16.54
C ARG A 200 18.47 8.89 -17.45
N LEU A 201 17.42 9.60 -17.07
CA LEU A 201 17.15 10.94 -17.57
C LEU A 201 16.60 11.82 -16.47
N ARG A 202 16.83 13.13 -16.59
CA ARG A 202 16.26 14.11 -15.66
C ARG A 202 14.88 14.55 -16.16
N VAL A 203 13.92 14.57 -15.26
CA VAL A 203 12.51 14.89 -15.55
C VAL A 203 11.95 15.87 -14.51
N PRO A 204 10.87 16.63 -14.84
CA PRO A 204 10.19 16.75 -16.15
C PRO A 204 11.10 17.34 -17.24
N PRO A 205 10.79 17.15 -18.54
CA PRO A 205 11.64 17.66 -19.62
C PRO A 205 11.80 19.19 -19.65
N ASP A 206 10.78 19.93 -19.25
CA ASP A 206 10.73 21.39 -19.19
C ASP A 206 11.43 21.96 -17.94
N ARG A 207 11.42 21.22 -16.84
CA ARG A 207 12.02 21.61 -15.57
C ARG A 207 12.59 20.41 -14.82
N PRO A 208 13.80 19.95 -15.15
CA PRO A 208 14.40 18.76 -14.55
C PRO A 208 14.64 18.90 -13.04
N GLU A 209 13.87 18.15 -12.24
CA GLU A 209 13.90 18.23 -10.78
C GLU A 209 14.20 16.91 -10.09
N TYR A 210 14.03 15.75 -10.78
CA TYR A 210 14.34 14.43 -10.23
C TYR A 210 14.81 13.46 -11.32
N SER A 211 15.27 12.27 -10.94
CA SER A 211 15.81 11.27 -11.87
C SER A 211 14.76 10.23 -12.21
N LEU A 212 14.67 9.83 -13.49
CA LEU A 212 13.96 8.66 -13.97
C LEU A 212 15.00 7.63 -14.44
N ARG A 213 15.08 6.48 -13.77
CA ARG A 213 15.88 5.30 -14.12
C ARG A 213 15.01 4.29 -14.84
N ARG A 214 15.36 3.91 -16.04
CA ARG A 214 14.62 2.94 -16.84
C ARG A 214 15.16 1.53 -16.70
N VAL A 215 14.25 0.57 -16.61
CA VAL A 215 14.56 -0.87 -16.63
C VAL A 215 14.05 -1.44 -17.94
N TRP A 216 14.88 -2.23 -18.62
CA TRP A 216 14.57 -2.76 -19.93
C TRP A 216 14.14 -4.22 -19.84
N LEU A 217 12.93 -4.50 -20.30
CA LEU A 217 12.41 -5.84 -20.48
C LEU A 217 12.40 -6.19 -21.98
N THR A 218 12.63 -7.47 -22.29
CA THR A 218 12.37 -7.94 -23.66
C THR A 218 10.86 -8.09 -23.88
N PRO A 219 10.39 -8.17 -25.13
CA PRO A 219 8.97 -8.40 -25.42
C PRO A 219 8.44 -9.70 -24.77
N GLU A 220 9.26 -10.76 -24.69
CA GLU A 220 8.92 -12.04 -24.06
C GLU A 220 8.83 -11.91 -22.53
N GLU A 221 9.76 -11.18 -21.93
CA GLU A 221 9.74 -10.88 -20.49
C GLU A 221 8.50 -10.05 -20.13
N GLU A 222 8.21 -9.00 -20.90
CA GLU A 222 7.01 -8.18 -20.68
C GLU A 222 5.73 -9.00 -20.88
N ALA A 223 5.67 -9.83 -21.93
CA ALA A 223 4.52 -10.70 -22.18
C ALA A 223 4.25 -11.65 -21.03
N GLY A 224 5.26 -12.31 -20.49
CA GLY A 224 5.10 -13.24 -19.37
C GLY A 224 4.87 -12.52 -18.03
N TYR A 225 5.66 -11.49 -17.72
CA TYR A 225 5.59 -10.75 -16.46
C TYR A 225 4.32 -9.92 -16.35
N TYR A 226 4.09 -9.00 -17.32
CA TYR A 226 3.02 -8.03 -17.23
C TYR A 226 1.69 -8.60 -17.72
N TYR A 227 1.63 -9.10 -18.97
CA TYR A 227 0.37 -9.61 -19.51
C TYR A 227 -0.01 -10.96 -18.89
N GLY A 228 0.94 -11.89 -18.76
CA GLY A 228 0.72 -13.24 -18.23
C GLY A 228 0.49 -13.23 -16.72
N PHE A 229 1.57 -13.30 -15.94
CA PHE A 229 1.46 -13.51 -14.49
C PHE A 229 0.70 -12.40 -13.77
N SER A 230 0.99 -11.14 -14.08
CA SER A 230 0.32 -10.02 -13.42
C SER A 230 -1.15 -9.88 -13.84
N ASN A 231 -1.47 -9.88 -15.15
CA ASN A 231 -2.80 -9.50 -15.62
C ASN A 231 -3.73 -10.68 -15.96
N GLU A 232 -3.21 -11.85 -16.31
CA GLU A 232 -4.02 -13.07 -16.45
C GLU A 232 -4.02 -13.93 -15.18
N GLY A 233 -3.03 -13.79 -14.30
CA GLY A 233 -2.93 -14.51 -13.03
C GLY A 233 -3.43 -13.70 -11.85
N LEU A 234 -2.64 -12.72 -11.36
CA LEU A 234 -2.91 -12.00 -10.12
C LEU A 234 -4.13 -11.06 -10.19
N TRP A 235 -4.33 -10.37 -11.31
CA TRP A 235 -5.44 -9.43 -11.45
C TRP A 235 -6.80 -10.10 -11.21
N PRO A 236 -7.18 -11.20 -11.93
CA PRO A 236 -8.45 -11.86 -11.66
C PRO A 236 -8.49 -12.55 -10.30
N LEU A 237 -7.37 -13.07 -9.80
CA LEU A 237 -7.27 -13.67 -8.47
C LEU A 237 -7.66 -12.67 -7.37
N CYS A 238 -7.04 -11.50 -7.39
CA CYS A 238 -7.21 -10.51 -6.34
C CYS A 238 -8.56 -9.79 -6.40
N HIS A 239 -9.14 -9.61 -7.59
CA HIS A 239 -10.43 -8.94 -7.73
C HIS A 239 -11.65 -9.85 -7.51
N ILE A 240 -11.49 -11.18 -7.43
CA ILE A 240 -12.58 -12.15 -7.22
C ILE A 240 -13.79 -11.88 -8.17
N ALA A 241 -13.54 -11.42 -9.38
CA ALA A 241 -14.59 -11.09 -10.35
C ALA A 241 -15.11 -12.33 -11.12
N HIS A 242 -15.02 -13.51 -10.51
CA HIS A 242 -15.41 -14.82 -11.06
C HIS A 242 -14.76 -15.17 -12.41
N THR A 243 -13.66 -14.50 -12.71
CA THR A 243 -12.82 -14.77 -13.86
C THR A 243 -11.68 -15.69 -13.45
N ARG A 244 -11.57 -16.88 -14.05
CA ARG A 244 -10.57 -17.86 -13.69
C ARG A 244 -9.15 -17.33 -13.94
N PRO A 245 -8.28 -17.25 -12.93
CA PRO A 245 -6.87 -16.93 -13.08
C PRO A 245 -6.13 -17.97 -13.93
N LEU A 246 -5.15 -17.52 -14.70
CA LEU A 246 -4.26 -18.39 -15.47
C LEU A 246 -2.86 -18.29 -14.91
N PHE A 247 -2.30 -19.44 -14.53
CA PHE A 247 -0.95 -19.54 -13.99
C PHE A 247 -0.12 -20.47 -14.87
N ARG A 248 0.93 -19.91 -15.50
CA ARG A 248 1.88 -20.63 -16.34
C ARG A 248 3.28 -20.51 -15.75
N ALA A 249 4.03 -21.61 -15.75
CA ALA A 249 5.40 -21.61 -15.21
C ALA A 249 6.34 -20.64 -15.97
N SER A 250 6.15 -20.48 -17.27
CA SER A 250 6.89 -19.52 -18.10
C SER A 250 6.64 -18.06 -17.66
N ASP A 251 5.37 -17.72 -17.35
CA ASP A 251 5.00 -16.38 -16.91
C ASP A 251 5.56 -16.07 -15.52
N TRP A 252 5.56 -17.07 -14.63
CA TRP A 252 6.22 -16.99 -13.34
C TRP A 252 7.73 -16.75 -13.47
N GLN A 253 8.41 -17.46 -14.37
CA GLN A 253 9.84 -17.24 -14.63
C GLN A 253 10.10 -15.80 -15.13
N ALA A 254 9.27 -15.30 -16.05
CA ALA A 254 9.39 -13.92 -16.51
C ALA A 254 9.15 -12.91 -15.39
N TYR A 255 8.18 -13.20 -14.48
CA TYR A 255 7.93 -12.38 -13.30
C TYR A 255 9.14 -12.33 -12.35
N GLN A 256 9.80 -13.47 -12.13
CA GLN A 256 11.03 -13.53 -11.33
C GLN A 256 12.17 -12.73 -11.99
N VAL A 257 12.38 -12.89 -13.29
CA VAL A 257 13.41 -12.15 -14.05
C VAL A 257 13.16 -10.64 -14.00
N ALA A 258 11.91 -10.21 -14.23
CA ALA A 258 11.58 -8.79 -14.16
C ALA A 258 11.84 -8.22 -12.75
N ASN A 259 11.36 -8.89 -11.69
CA ASN A 259 11.62 -8.46 -10.32
C ASN A 259 13.12 -8.38 -9.99
N GLN A 260 13.95 -9.32 -10.49
CA GLN A 260 15.40 -9.27 -10.31
C GLN A 260 16.01 -8.07 -11.01
N LYS A 261 15.64 -7.78 -12.27
CA LYS A 261 16.15 -6.60 -13.01
C LYS A 261 15.81 -5.29 -12.30
N PHE A 262 14.60 -5.19 -11.73
CA PHE A 262 14.22 -4.02 -10.94
C PHE A 262 14.99 -3.94 -9.61
N ALA A 263 15.26 -5.07 -8.96
CA ALA A 263 16.09 -5.11 -7.76
C ALA A 263 17.51 -4.65 -8.04
N ASP A 264 18.12 -5.14 -9.13
CA ASP A 264 19.46 -4.75 -9.55
C ASP A 264 19.52 -3.23 -9.82
N ALA A 265 18.51 -2.68 -10.52
CA ALA A 265 18.42 -1.24 -10.77
C ALA A 265 18.30 -0.41 -9.48
N VAL A 266 17.51 -0.86 -8.49
CA VAL A 266 17.41 -0.20 -7.18
C VAL A 266 18.75 -0.23 -6.46
N VAL A 267 19.42 -1.38 -6.43
CA VAL A 267 20.72 -1.55 -5.75
C VAL A 267 21.78 -0.67 -6.40
N ASP A 268 21.82 -0.62 -7.75
CA ASP A 268 22.71 0.26 -8.50
C ASP A 268 22.48 1.75 -8.17
N GLU A 269 21.22 2.17 -8.04
CA GLU A 269 20.87 3.55 -7.68
C GLU A 269 21.22 3.88 -6.22
N MET A 270 21.27 2.88 -5.35
CA MET A 270 21.67 3.02 -3.94
C MET A 270 23.18 2.97 -3.73
N ASP A 271 23.98 2.74 -4.78
CA ASP A 271 25.43 2.69 -4.63
C ASP A 271 25.99 4.01 -4.11
N GLY A 272 26.94 3.92 -3.16
CA GLY A 272 27.52 5.09 -2.48
C GLY A 272 26.62 5.75 -1.43
N SER A 273 25.37 5.31 -1.23
CA SER A 273 24.49 5.81 -0.16
C SER A 273 24.47 4.87 1.05
N HIS A 274 24.27 5.41 2.25
CA HIS A 274 23.98 4.64 3.46
C HIS A 274 22.50 4.75 3.79
N GLY A 275 21.79 3.61 3.78
CA GLY A 275 20.36 3.59 3.94
C GLY A 275 19.61 4.12 2.72
N GLY A 276 18.34 4.42 2.88
CA GLY A 276 17.45 4.96 1.86
C GLY A 276 16.05 4.42 2.04
N LEU A 277 15.06 5.15 1.49
CA LEU A 277 13.67 4.73 1.47
C LEU A 277 13.34 4.23 0.08
N VAL A 278 12.84 3.00 -0.03
CA VAL A 278 12.39 2.40 -1.29
C VAL A 278 10.88 2.15 -1.20
N LEU A 279 10.11 2.84 -2.03
CA LEU A 279 8.66 2.71 -2.09
C LEU A 279 8.24 1.95 -3.36
N VAL A 280 7.95 0.68 -3.19
CA VAL A 280 7.53 -0.24 -4.27
C VAL A 280 6.02 -0.13 -4.49
N GLN A 281 5.63 0.00 -5.76
CA GLN A 281 4.23 0.19 -6.15
C GLN A 281 3.65 -1.05 -6.84
N ASP A 282 2.61 -1.61 -6.18
CA ASP A 282 1.65 -2.54 -6.76
C ASP A 282 2.12 -4.00 -6.93
N PHE A 283 1.19 -4.85 -7.32
CA PHE A 283 1.27 -6.32 -7.41
C PHE A 283 2.27 -6.87 -8.43
N HIS A 284 2.84 -6.00 -9.23
CA HIS A 284 3.89 -6.35 -10.18
C HIS A 284 5.21 -6.77 -9.51
N PHE A 285 5.39 -6.45 -8.23
CA PHE A 285 6.68 -6.50 -7.54
C PHE A 285 6.64 -7.24 -6.20
N ALA A 286 5.89 -8.34 -6.12
CA ALA A 286 5.80 -9.10 -4.87
C ALA A 286 7.13 -9.69 -4.39
N LEU A 287 8.09 -9.94 -5.28
CA LEU A 287 9.40 -10.49 -4.92
C LEU A 287 10.44 -9.42 -4.62
N LEU A 288 10.21 -8.21 -5.09
CA LEU A 288 11.19 -7.12 -5.06
C LEU A 288 11.66 -6.74 -3.65
N PRO A 289 10.80 -6.64 -2.63
CA PRO A 289 11.22 -6.23 -1.28
C PRO A 289 12.29 -7.14 -0.70
N GLN A 290 12.11 -8.46 -0.80
CA GLN A 290 13.08 -9.41 -0.29
C GLN A 290 14.40 -9.37 -1.08
N LEU A 291 14.33 -9.19 -2.40
CA LEU A 291 15.52 -9.06 -3.24
C LEU A 291 16.36 -7.84 -2.84
N ILE A 292 15.70 -6.70 -2.61
CA ILE A 292 16.36 -5.48 -2.14
C ILE A 292 16.96 -5.70 -0.74
N LYS A 293 16.19 -6.22 0.21
CA LYS A 293 16.66 -6.43 1.60
C LYS A 293 17.85 -7.38 1.70
N ARG A 294 17.94 -8.38 0.83
CA ARG A 294 19.12 -9.29 0.77
C ARG A 294 20.38 -8.58 0.33
N ALA A 295 20.27 -7.66 -0.62
CA ALA A 295 21.41 -6.88 -1.13
C ALA A 295 21.73 -5.65 -0.25
N ARG A 296 20.69 -4.98 0.27
CA ARG A 296 20.74 -3.75 1.05
C ARG A 296 19.89 -3.87 2.33
N PRO A 297 20.40 -4.54 3.37
CA PRO A 297 19.71 -4.68 4.66
C PRO A 297 19.45 -3.32 5.35
N ASP A 298 20.25 -2.32 5.00
CA ASP A 298 20.18 -0.94 5.49
C ASP A 298 19.06 -0.11 4.83
N ALA A 299 18.42 -0.59 3.76
CA ALA A 299 17.29 0.07 3.12
C ALA A 299 15.99 -0.10 3.94
N ARG A 300 15.17 0.95 4.01
CA ARG A 300 13.77 0.86 4.44
C ARG A 300 12.90 0.61 3.23
N VAL A 301 12.24 -0.52 3.17
CA VAL A 301 11.44 -0.93 2.01
C VAL A 301 9.96 -0.96 2.36
N GLY A 302 9.18 -0.12 1.67
CA GLY A 302 7.73 -0.11 1.74
C GLY A 302 7.11 -0.65 0.44
N VAL A 303 6.01 -1.39 0.56
CA VAL A 303 5.18 -1.80 -0.58
C VAL A 303 3.82 -1.18 -0.43
N PHE A 304 3.29 -0.58 -1.50
CA PHE A 304 1.88 -0.21 -1.56
C PHE A 304 1.17 -1.06 -2.62
N TRP A 305 0.22 -1.86 -2.18
CA TRP A 305 -0.55 -2.79 -3.01
C TRP A 305 -1.88 -2.16 -3.40
N HIS A 306 -2.04 -1.81 -4.67
CA HIS A 306 -3.18 -1.01 -5.15
C HIS A 306 -4.45 -1.80 -5.46
N ILE A 307 -4.36 -3.10 -5.67
CA ILE A 307 -5.52 -3.95 -5.94
C ILE A 307 -6.06 -4.58 -4.65
N PRO A 308 -7.28 -5.12 -4.63
CA PRO A 308 -7.77 -5.83 -3.46
C PRO A 308 -6.83 -6.97 -3.06
N TRP A 309 -6.73 -7.25 -1.76
CA TRP A 309 -6.18 -8.53 -1.30
C TRP A 309 -7.35 -9.45 -0.96
N PRO A 310 -7.48 -10.61 -1.63
CA PRO A 310 -8.61 -11.50 -1.43
C PRO A 310 -8.50 -12.27 -0.10
N ASN A 311 -9.53 -13.06 0.23
CA ASN A 311 -9.45 -13.96 1.36
C ASN A 311 -8.37 -15.06 1.15
N PRO A 312 -7.93 -15.74 2.21
CA PRO A 312 -6.88 -16.76 2.14
C PRO A 312 -7.20 -17.92 1.19
N GLU A 313 -8.46 -18.35 1.12
CA GLU A 313 -8.88 -19.44 0.23
C GLU A 313 -8.70 -19.07 -1.24
N ALA A 314 -9.10 -17.85 -1.61
CA ALA A 314 -8.93 -17.38 -2.99
C ALA A 314 -7.45 -17.21 -3.34
N PHE A 315 -6.65 -16.58 -2.46
CA PHE A 315 -5.23 -16.41 -2.72
C PHE A 315 -4.47 -17.75 -2.75
N GLY A 316 -4.94 -18.72 -1.98
CA GLY A 316 -4.36 -20.08 -1.88
C GLY A 316 -4.34 -20.88 -3.18
N ILE A 317 -5.11 -20.46 -4.21
CA ILE A 317 -5.04 -21.13 -5.52
C ILE A 317 -3.81 -20.71 -6.35
N CYS A 318 -3.05 -19.69 -5.93
CA CYS A 318 -1.81 -19.30 -6.59
C CYS A 318 -0.72 -20.36 -6.33
N PRO A 319 -0.16 -20.99 -7.38
CA PRO A 319 0.85 -22.04 -7.20
C PRO A 319 2.12 -21.56 -6.49
N TRP A 320 2.42 -20.28 -6.58
CA TRP A 320 3.62 -19.65 -5.98
C TRP A 320 3.26 -18.71 -4.83
N GLN A 321 2.18 -19.04 -4.11
CA GLN A 321 1.72 -18.27 -2.95
C GLN A 321 2.85 -18.06 -1.92
N GLY A 322 3.58 -19.15 -1.61
CA GLY A 322 4.66 -19.11 -0.62
C GLY A 322 5.76 -18.12 -1.01
N GLU A 323 6.26 -18.22 -2.25
CA GLU A 323 7.33 -17.35 -2.75
C GLU A 323 6.90 -15.88 -2.82
N MET A 324 5.65 -15.62 -3.21
CA MET A 324 5.10 -14.25 -3.24
C MET A 324 4.99 -13.63 -1.84
N LEU A 325 4.46 -14.38 -0.89
CA LEU A 325 4.34 -13.92 0.50
C LEU A 325 5.72 -13.73 1.14
N ASP A 326 6.67 -14.65 0.89
CA ASP A 326 8.05 -14.54 1.35
C ASP A 326 8.74 -13.29 0.78
N GLY A 327 8.50 -13.01 -0.49
CA GLY A 327 8.98 -11.80 -1.16
C GLY A 327 8.42 -10.51 -0.54
N LEU A 328 7.10 -10.46 -0.32
CA LEU A 328 6.43 -9.32 0.30
C LEU A 328 6.87 -9.09 1.75
N LEU A 329 7.06 -10.16 2.52
CA LEU A 329 7.53 -10.09 3.92
C LEU A 329 9.01 -9.68 4.06
N GLY A 330 9.70 -9.43 2.96
CA GLY A 330 10.95 -8.67 2.95
C GLY A 330 10.76 -7.17 3.13
N ALA A 331 9.54 -6.65 2.99
CA ALA A 331 9.25 -5.25 3.25
C ALA A 331 9.17 -4.94 4.76
N ASP A 332 9.52 -3.71 5.13
CA ASP A 332 9.34 -3.19 6.49
C ASP A 332 7.90 -2.68 6.71
N LEU A 333 7.25 -2.24 5.62
CA LEU A 333 5.89 -1.73 5.62
C LEU A 333 5.14 -2.23 4.38
N ILE A 334 3.94 -2.79 4.58
CA ILE A 334 3.01 -3.11 3.50
C ILE A 334 1.74 -2.27 3.69
N GLY A 335 1.39 -1.50 2.68
CA GLY A 335 0.20 -0.67 2.64
C GLY A 335 -0.88 -1.25 1.74
N PHE A 336 -2.13 -1.21 2.21
CA PHE A 336 -3.34 -1.49 1.44
C PHE A 336 -4.31 -0.31 1.52
N HIS A 337 -5.37 -0.32 0.72
CA HIS A 337 -6.37 0.75 0.79
C HIS A 337 -7.29 0.64 2.01
N THR A 338 -7.61 -0.55 2.44
CA THR A 338 -8.61 -0.80 3.48
C THR A 338 -8.09 -1.73 4.56
N GLN A 339 -8.64 -1.59 5.78
CA GLN A 339 -8.34 -2.50 6.88
C GLN A 339 -8.71 -3.95 6.56
N ALA A 340 -9.78 -4.17 5.79
CA ALA A 340 -10.19 -5.52 5.38
C ALA A 340 -9.11 -6.22 4.55
N HIS A 341 -8.43 -5.50 3.65
CA HIS A 341 -7.32 -6.07 2.87
C HIS A 341 -6.11 -6.37 3.75
N CYS A 342 -5.83 -5.53 4.77
CA CYS A 342 -4.79 -5.80 5.76
C CYS A 342 -5.08 -7.10 6.53
N ASN A 343 -6.31 -7.26 7.01
CA ASN A 343 -6.74 -8.45 7.73
C ASN A 343 -6.63 -9.72 6.85
N ASN A 344 -7.13 -9.65 5.62
CA ASN A 344 -7.04 -10.76 4.67
C ASN A 344 -5.58 -11.15 4.38
N PHE A 345 -4.67 -10.16 4.28
CA PHE A 345 -3.24 -10.43 4.09
C PHE A 345 -2.65 -11.15 5.29
N LEU A 346 -2.89 -10.66 6.51
CA LEU A 346 -2.41 -11.27 7.75
C LEU A 346 -2.93 -12.72 7.90
N GLU A 347 -4.23 -12.95 7.64
CA GLU A 347 -4.82 -14.28 7.65
C GLU A 347 -4.22 -15.19 6.57
N THR A 348 -3.89 -14.64 5.38
CA THR A 348 -3.24 -15.39 4.31
C THR A 348 -1.84 -15.83 4.74
N VAL A 349 -1.08 -14.96 5.40
CA VAL A 349 0.25 -15.29 5.93
C VAL A 349 0.16 -16.34 7.03
N ASP A 350 -0.78 -16.18 7.97
CA ASP A 350 -1.00 -17.11 9.09
C ASP A 350 -1.28 -18.54 8.60
N ARG A 351 -2.05 -18.68 7.52
CA ARG A 351 -2.34 -19.98 6.92
C ARG A 351 -1.20 -20.56 6.09
N ALA A 352 -0.39 -19.71 5.47
CA ALA A 352 0.65 -20.15 4.55
C ALA A 352 1.96 -20.49 5.25
N PHE A 353 2.24 -19.88 6.38
CA PHE A 353 3.53 -19.97 7.06
C PHE A 353 3.41 -20.15 8.56
N GLU A 354 4.42 -20.82 9.14
CA GLU A 354 4.71 -20.73 10.56
C GLU A 354 5.38 -19.35 10.84
N ALA A 355 4.54 -18.33 11.14
CA ALA A 355 4.97 -16.98 11.44
C ALA A 355 4.25 -16.48 12.69
N LYS A 356 4.85 -15.52 13.40
CA LYS A 356 4.18 -14.86 14.52
C LYS A 356 3.40 -13.65 13.99
N ILE A 357 2.07 -13.74 14.02
CA ILE A 357 1.21 -12.59 13.72
C ILE A 357 0.99 -11.80 15.01
N GLU A 358 1.35 -10.54 14.99
CA GLU A 358 1.11 -9.56 16.07
C GLU A 358 -0.16 -8.76 15.74
N TRP A 359 -1.32 -9.36 16.01
CA TRP A 359 -2.64 -8.81 15.62
C TRP A 359 -2.92 -7.42 16.18
N GLU A 360 -2.45 -7.13 17.41
CA GLU A 360 -2.63 -5.81 18.04
C GLU A 360 -1.84 -4.70 17.33
N GLN A 361 -0.73 -5.06 16.69
CA GLN A 361 0.15 -4.13 15.99
C GLN A 361 -0.01 -4.20 14.46
N PHE A 362 -0.86 -5.11 13.96
CA PHE A 362 -0.97 -5.41 12.54
C PHE A 362 0.39 -5.65 11.90
N ALA A 363 1.14 -6.60 12.43
CA ALA A 363 2.49 -6.91 12.00
C ALA A 363 2.75 -8.41 11.91
N VAL A 364 3.70 -8.78 11.05
CA VAL A 364 4.20 -10.15 10.90
C VAL A 364 5.67 -10.18 11.33
N ARG A 365 6.00 -11.07 12.24
CA ARG A 365 7.40 -11.34 12.61
C ARG A 365 7.82 -12.70 12.04
N ARG A 366 8.79 -12.68 11.11
CA ARG A 366 9.33 -13.89 10.49
C ARG A 366 10.84 -13.78 10.30
N HIS A 367 11.59 -14.84 10.65
CA HIS A 367 13.07 -14.87 10.57
C HIS A 367 13.77 -13.67 11.23
N GLY A 368 13.21 -13.13 12.33
CA GLY A 368 13.74 -11.96 13.02
C GLY A 368 13.38 -10.62 12.36
N HIS A 369 12.74 -10.59 11.20
CA HIS A 369 12.26 -9.39 10.53
C HIS A 369 10.81 -9.08 10.91
N LEU A 370 10.50 -7.80 11.13
CA LEU A 370 9.16 -7.30 11.41
C LEU A 370 8.61 -6.53 10.20
N THR A 371 7.49 -6.99 9.67
CA THR A 371 6.74 -6.32 8.60
C THR A 371 5.46 -5.73 9.17
N SER A 372 5.30 -4.42 9.15
CA SER A 372 4.05 -3.74 9.52
C SER A 372 3.06 -3.76 8.34
N VAL A 373 1.76 -3.96 8.62
CA VAL A 373 0.70 -4.02 7.61
C VAL A 373 -0.38 -3.00 7.97
N LYS A 374 -0.52 -1.93 7.17
CA LYS A 374 -1.37 -0.79 7.52
C LYS A 374 -2.28 -0.33 6.38
N PRO A 375 -3.48 0.22 6.67
CA PRO A 375 -4.34 0.82 5.67
C PRO A 375 -3.91 2.25 5.35
N PHE A 376 -3.80 2.55 4.06
CA PHE A 376 -3.58 3.89 3.52
C PHE A 376 -4.54 4.11 2.34
N PRO A 377 -5.73 4.63 2.55
CA PRO A 377 -6.70 4.85 1.49
C PRO A 377 -6.21 5.96 0.53
N ILE A 378 -5.79 5.58 -0.68
CA ILE A 378 -5.35 6.55 -1.70
C ILE A 378 -6.50 7.45 -2.13
N SER A 379 -6.18 8.68 -2.52
CA SER A 379 -7.17 9.66 -2.93
C SER A 379 -6.72 10.45 -4.17
N VAL A 380 -7.42 11.54 -4.47
CA VAL A 380 -7.13 12.42 -5.60
C VAL A 380 -6.59 13.78 -5.11
N ALA A 381 -5.93 14.51 -5.99
CA ALA A 381 -5.56 15.90 -5.71
C ALA A 381 -6.81 16.78 -5.63
N THR A 382 -6.77 17.79 -4.77
CA THR A 382 -7.80 18.82 -4.80
C THR A 382 -7.63 19.63 -6.08
N MET A 383 -8.70 19.74 -6.86
CA MET A 383 -8.72 20.48 -8.14
C MET A 383 -8.65 22.01 -7.95
N ALA A 384 -8.13 22.49 -6.82
CA ALA A 384 -7.93 23.90 -6.57
C ALA A 384 -6.93 24.48 -7.57
N GLY A 385 -7.43 25.12 -8.62
CA GLY A 385 -6.61 25.85 -9.59
C GLY A 385 -6.61 25.35 -11.04
N SER A 386 -7.43 24.41 -11.44
CA SER A 386 -7.61 24.09 -12.87
C SER A 386 -8.50 25.12 -13.59
N GLY A 387 -8.17 26.32 -13.45
CA GLY A 387 -8.22 27.55 -14.23
C GLY A 387 -9.38 27.89 -15.15
N ILE A 388 -10.41 27.09 -15.30
CA ILE A 388 -11.59 27.45 -16.09
C ILE A 388 -12.83 27.21 -15.23
N VAL A 389 -13.23 28.23 -14.49
CA VAL A 389 -14.58 28.31 -13.95
C VAL A 389 -15.50 28.60 -15.13
N ASP A 390 -16.25 27.60 -15.56
CA ASP A 390 -17.28 27.77 -16.57
C ASP A 390 -18.58 28.13 -15.85
N ASP A 391 -18.89 29.46 -15.78
CA ASP A 391 -20.04 30.03 -15.07
C ASP A 391 -21.39 29.78 -15.78
N ARG A 392 -21.39 29.09 -16.92
CA ARG A 392 -22.64 28.83 -17.66
C ARG A 392 -23.52 27.83 -16.89
N PRO A 393 -24.85 27.92 -17.00
CA PRO A 393 -25.76 26.96 -16.37
C PRO A 393 -25.43 25.52 -16.73
N ILE A 394 -25.55 24.61 -15.77
CA ILE A 394 -25.19 23.19 -15.93
C ILE A 394 -26.00 22.52 -17.06
N GLU A 395 -27.27 22.91 -17.20
CA GLU A 395 -28.16 22.42 -18.25
C GLU A 395 -27.64 22.80 -19.65
N THR A 396 -27.09 24.00 -19.80
CA THR A 396 -26.50 24.46 -21.07
C THR A 396 -25.26 23.63 -21.41
N ARG A 397 -24.36 23.45 -20.43
CA ARG A 397 -23.14 22.63 -20.60
C ARG A 397 -23.47 21.18 -20.94
N ARG A 398 -24.45 20.58 -20.25
CA ARG A 398 -24.95 19.24 -20.51
C ARG A 398 -25.51 19.11 -21.93
N ALA A 399 -26.37 20.03 -22.34
CA ALA A 399 -26.97 20.02 -23.65
C ALA A 399 -25.91 20.11 -24.78
N GLU A 400 -24.87 20.93 -24.60
CA GLU A 400 -23.76 21.02 -25.54
C GLU A 400 -22.96 19.71 -25.64
N LEU A 401 -22.63 19.09 -24.51
CA LEU A 401 -21.90 17.82 -24.46
C LEU A 401 -22.72 16.69 -25.11
N LEU A 402 -23.99 16.58 -24.77
CA LEU A 402 -24.89 15.58 -25.36
C LEU A 402 -25.08 15.81 -26.86
N LYS A 403 -25.21 17.08 -27.31
CA LYS A 403 -25.26 17.42 -28.73
C LYS A 403 -23.98 17.04 -29.48
N ALA A 404 -22.80 17.23 -28.86
CA ALA A 404 -21.53 16.85 -29.46
C ALA A 404 -21.41 15.33 -29.71
N VAL A 405 -22.09 14.52 -28.88
CA VAL A 405 -22.17 13.06 -29.07
C VAL A 405 -23.45 12.60 -29.79
N GLY A 406 -24.20 13.53 -30.38
CA GLY A 406 -25.35 13.27 -31.26
C GLY A 406 -26.63 12.84 -30.52
N VAL A 407 -26.85 13.28 -29.29
CA VAL A 407 -28.06 12.98 -28.49
C VAL A 407 -28.60 14.23 -27.79
N SER A 408 -29.88 14.16 -27.41
CA SER A 408 -30.55 15.15 -26.57
C SER A 408 -31.27 14.44 -25.43
N ALA A 409 -31.03 14.87 -24.18
CA ALA A 409 -31.69 14.32 -23.00
C ALA A 409 -31.74 15.39 -21.89
N ASP A 410 -32.70 15.23 -20.96
CA ASP A 410 -32.85 16.10 -19.78
C ASP A 410 -31.82 15.75 -18.72
N PHE A 411 -31.51 14.46 -18.56
CA PHE A 411 -30.65 13.90 -17.52
C PHE A 411 -29.44 13.15 -18.13
N MET A 412 -28.29 13.31 -17.54
CA MET A 412 -27.07 12.66 -17.92
C MET A 412 -26.42 11.94 -16.74
N ALA A 413 -26.27 10.61 -16.85
CA ALA A 413 -25.35 9.85 -16.02
C ALA A 413 -23.98 9.75 -16.71
N VAL A 414 -22.91 9.68 -15.92
CA VAL A 414 -21.58 9.42 -16.43
C VAL A 414 -20.98 8.16 -15.78
N GLY A 415 -20.40 7.29 -16.61
CA GLY A 415 -19.54 6.18 -16.20
C GLY A 415 -18.17 6.37 -16.83
N VAL A 416 -17.10 6.27 -16.05
CA VAL A 416 -15.71 6.42 -16.54
C VAL A 416 -14.90 5.23 -16.06
N ASP A 417 -14.40 4.42 -17.00
CA ASP A 417 -13.61 3.23 -16.68
C ASP A 417 -12.66 2.89 -17.81
N ARG A 418 -11.64 2.09 -17.53
CA ARG A 418 -11.07 1.24 -18.56
C ARG A 418 -12.06 0.12 -18.84
N ILE A 419 -12.15 -0.36 -20.09
CA ILE A 419 -12.96 -1.55 -20.39
C ILE A 419 -12.25 -2.76 -19.78
N ASP A 420 -12.71 -3.13 -18.59
CA ASP A 420 -12.17 -4.20 -17.75
C ASP A 420 -13.34 -4.93 -17.07
N TYR A 421 -13.30 -6.26 -17.04
CA TYR A 421 -14.39 -7.09 -16.50
C TYR A 421 -14.64 -6.85 -15.00
N THR A 422 -13.67 -6.23 -14.29
CA THR A 422 -13.84 -5.87 -12.87
C THR A 422 -14.72 -4.63 -12.68
N LYS A 423 -15.03 -3.88 -13.75
CA LYS A 423 -15.70 -2.58 -13.66
C LYS A 423 -17.23 -2.65 -13.75
N GLY A 424 -17.80 -3.81 -14.01
CA GLY A 424 -19.26 -4.00 -14.03
C GLY A 424 -19.97 -3.16 -15.10
N ILE A 425 -19.37 -3.00 -16.29
CA ILE A 425 -19.96 -2.16 -17.36
C ILE A 425 -21.20 -2.83 -17.93
N LEU A 426 -21.19 -4.15 -18.10
CA LEU A 426 -22.35 -4.89 -18.62
C LEU A 426 -23.50 -4.85 -17.61
N GLU A 427 -23.21 -5.02 -16.32
CA GLU A 427 -24.18 -4.91 -15.22
C GLU A 427 -24.77 -3.50 -15.16
N ARG A 428 -23.93 -2.47 -15.36
CA ARG A 428 -24.36 -1.06 -15.46
C ARG A 428 -25.33 -0.84 -16.59
N PHE A 429 -25.05 -1.40 -17.77
CA PHE A 429 -25.95 -1.29 -18.93
C PHE A 429 -27.27 -2.02 -18.70
N ALA A 430 -27.23 -3.22 -18.13
CA ALA A 430 -28.44 -3.96 -17.75
C ALA A 430 -29.29 -3.17 -16.73
N ALA A 431 -28.66 -2.46 -15.78
CA ALA A 431 -29.36 -1.61 -14.83
C ALA A 431 -30.04 -0.41 -15.51
N VAL A 432 -29.40 0.20 -16.52
CA VAL A 432 -30.03 1.26 -17.32
C VAL A 432 -31.23 0.73 -18.11
N GLU A 433 -31.10 -0.43 -18.75
CA GLU A 433 -32.21 -1.07 -19.44
C GLU A 433 -33.38 -1.31 -18.48
N ARG A 434 -33.08 -1.91 -17.31
CA ARG A 434 -34.09 -2.21 -16.29
C ARG A 434 -34.74 -0.94 -15.72
N PHE A 435 -33.98 0.12 -15.52
CA PHE A 435 -34.48 1.43 -15.10
C PHE A 435 -35.50 1.99 -16.10
N LEU A 436 -35.23 1.96 -17.39
CA LEU A 436 -36.13 2.44 -18.44
C LEU A 436 -37.39 1.57 -18.56
N GLU A 437 -37.27 0.26 -18.31
CA GLU A 437 -38.44 -0.65 -18.26
C GLU A 437 -39.38 -0.31 -17.09
N LYS A 438 -38.80 -0.07 -15.90
CA LYS A 438 -39.59 0.20 -14.68
C LYS A 438 -40.24 1.59 -14.72
N TRP A 439 -39.53 2.58 -15.24
CA TRP A 439 -39.98 3.99 -15.24
C TRP A 439 -39.93 4.58 -16.65
N SER A 440 -40.92 4.23 -17.45
CA SER A 440 -41.01 4.63 -18.87
C SER A 440 -41.05 6.14 -19.11
N HIS A 441 -41.36 6.95 -18.09
CA HIS A 441 -41.34 8.42 -18.21
C HIS A 441 -39.92 9.00 -18.32
N PHE A 442 -38.86 8.22 -18.09
CA PHE A 442 -37.47 8.58 -18.35
C PHE A 442 -36.99 8.21 -19.76
N VAL A 443 -37.77 7.43 -20.51
CA VAL A 443 -37.47 7.12 -21.92
C VAL A 443 -37.49 8.43 -22.74
N GLY A 444 -36.44 8.66 -23.51
CA GLY A 444 -36.23 9.92 -24.25
C GLY A 444 -35.62 11.04 -23.42
N ARG A 445 -35.46 10.87 -22.10
CA ARG A 445 -35.03 11.94 -21.18
C ARG A 445 -33.73 11.64 -20.43
N PHE A 446 -33.32 10.39 -20.30
CA PHE A 446 -32.12 9.96 -19.58
C PHE A 446 -31.11 9.34 -20.52
N THR A 447 -29.83 9.74 -20.42
CA THR A 447 -28.73 9.13 -21.18
C THR A 447 -27.57 8.82 -20.23
N LEU A 448 -27.04 7.60 -20.32
CA LEU A 448 -25.74 7.23 -19.75
C LEU A 448 -24.63 7.50 -20.78
N VAL A 449 -23.68 8.37 -20.45
CA VAL A 449 -22.42 8.52 -21.20
C VAL A 449 -21.37 7.64 -20.55
N GLN A 450 -21.03 6.53 -21.21
CA GLN A 450 -19.96 5.64 -20.77
C GLN A 450 -18.66 5.99 -21.50
N ILE A 451 -17.69 6.53 -20.78
CA ILE A 451 -16.32 6.73 -21.27
C ILE A 451 -15.54 5.47 -20.93
N GLY A 452 -15.11 4.73 -21.96
CA GLY A 452 -14.53 3.40 -21.82
C GLY A 452 -13.26 3.25 -22.64
N ALA A 453 -12.08 3.50 -22.05
CA ALA A 453 -10.82 3.27 -22.74
C ALA A 453 -10.52 1.77 -22.87
N PRO A 454 -10.26 1.24 -24.10
CA PRO A 454 -9.76 -0.12 -24.26
C PRO A 454 -8.47 -0.32 -23.45
N SER A 455 -8.34 -1.47 -22.81
CA SER A 455 -7.21 -1.80 -21.95
C SER A 455 -6.71 -3.21 -22.27
N ARG A 456 -5.39 -3.43 -22.19
CA ARG A 456 -4.76 -4.77 -22.32
C ARG A 456 -5.23 -5.56 -23.55
N THR A 457 -5.40 -4.88 -24.67
CA THR A 457 -5.96 -5.45 -25.93
C THR A 457 -5.13 -6.60 -26.53
N HIS A 458 -3.92 -6.83 -26.04
CA HIS A 458 -3.13 -8.02 -26.35
C HIS A 458 -3.68 -9.31 -25.71
N ILE A 459 -4.53 -9.19 -24.70
CA ILE A 459 -5.18 -10.33 -24.03
C ILE A 459 -6.56 -10.53 -24.65
N LYS A 460 -6.80 -11.70 -25.25
CA LYS A 460 -8.04 -12.03 -25.96
C LYS A 460 -9.31 -11.71 -25.15
N ARG A 461 -9.34 -12.04 -23.87
CA ARG A 461 -10.48 -11.78 -22.98
C ARG A 461 -10.89 -10.31 -22.93
N TYR A 462 -9.92 -9.40 -22.99
CA TYR A 462 -10.21 -7.96 -22.99
C TYR A 462 -10.73 -7.48 -24.33
N GLN A 463 -10.29 -8.09 -25.46
CA GLN A 463 -10.89 -7.86 -26.78
C GLN A 463 -12.34 -8.33 -26.80
N ASP A 464 -12.59 -9.58 -26.38
CA ASP A 464 -13.93 -10.16 -26.32
C ASP A 464 -14.86 -9.30 -25.42
N LEU A 465 -14.34 -8.70 -24.36
CA LEU A 465 -15.10 -7.78 -23.51
C LEU A 465 -15.45 -6.47 -24.23
N VAL A 466 -14.52 -5.88 -24.96
CA VAL A 466 -14.79 -4.66 -25.78
C VAL A 466 -15.92 -4.93 -26.75
N ASP A 467 -15.88 -6.07 -27.44
CA ASP A 467 -16.93 -6.48 -28.38
C ASP A 467 -18.28 -6.69 -27.67
N SER A 468 -18.27 -7.35 -26.50
CA SER A 468 -19.46 -7.59 -25.69
C SER A 468 -20.10 -6.29 -25.18
N VAL A 469 -19.29 -5.35 -24.67
CA VAL A 469 -19.75 -4.03 -24.19
C VAL A 469 -20.35 -3.22 -25.33
N THR A 470 -19.72 -3.26 -26.51
CA THR A 470 -20.24 -2.57 -27.69
C THR A 470 -21.56 -3.17 -28.16
N ALA A 471 -21.61 -4.48 -28.29
CA ALA A 471 -22.83 -5.19 -28.72
C ALA A 471 -24.00 -4.97 -27.74
N GLU A 472 -23.74 -4.96 -26.44
CA GLU A 472 -24.77 -4.75 -25.44
C GLU A 472 -25.31 -3.31 -25.46
N ALA A 473 -24.43 -2.31 -25.61
CA ALA A 473 -24.88 -0.93 -25.80
C ALA A 473 -25.75 -0.78 -27.05
N GLU A 474 -25.36 -1.41 -28.18
CA GLU A 474 -26.12 -1.39 -29.42
C GLU A 474 -27.46 -2.12 -29.27
N ARG A 475 -27.50 -3.27 -28.60
CA ARG A 475 -28.73 -4.02 -28.31
C ARG A 475 -29.75 -3.19 -27.53
N ILE A 476 -29.32 -2.54 -26.47
CA ILE A 476 -30.19 -1.69 -25.63
C ILE A 476 -30.63 -0.46 -26.41
N ASN A 477 -29.70 0.17 -27.14
CA ASN A 477 -30.02 1.31 -28.00
C ASN A 477 -31.05 0.94 -29.08
N ALA A 478 -30.92 -0.21 -29.74
CA ALA A 478 -31.87 -0.67 -30.73
C ALA A 478 -33.29 -0.83 -30.17
N ARG A 479 -33.43 -1.13 -28.89
CA ARG A 479 -34.72 -1.29 -28.21
C ARG A 479 -35.42 0.04 -27.89
N PHE A 480 -34.68 1.07 -27.52
CA PHE A 480 -35.26 2.29 -26.94
C PHE A 480 -34.98 3.55 -27.77
N ALA A 481 -33.93 3.58 -28.60
CA ALA A 481 -33.48 4.81 -29.26
C ALA A 481 -34.54 5.42 -30.18
N THR A 482 -34.46 6.73 -30.31
CA THR A 482 -35.18 7.52 -31.31
C THR A 482 -34.18 8.15 -32.32
N SER A 483 -34.66 8.95 -33.23
CA SER A 483 -33.77 9.66 -34.19
C SER A 483 -32.80 10.63 -33.53
N THR A 484 -33.15 11.14 -32.33
CA THR A 484 -32.38 12.18 -31.65
C THR A 484 -31.91 11.79 -30.23
N TRP A 485 -32.22 10.58 -29.79
CA TRP A 485 -31.90 10.13 -28.44
C TRP A 485 -31.48 8.65 -28.42
N ARG A 486 -30.53 8.34 -27.53
CA ARG A 486 -30.06 6.99 -27.17
C ARG A 486 -29.88 6.87 -25.68
N PRO A 487 -30.29 5.76 -25.01
CA PRO A 487 -30.08 5.55 -23.59
C PRO A 487 -28.61 5.40 -23.20
N ILE A 488 -27.77 4.86 -24.10
CA ILE A 488 -26.34 4.62 -23.84
C ILE A 488 -25.52 5.24 -24.96
N VAL A 489 -24.58 6.11 -24.58
CA VAL A 489 -23.54 6.64 -25.46
C VAL A 489 -22.20 6.05 -25.01
N LEU A 490 -21.60 5.18 -25.79
CA LEU A 490 -20.31 4.57 -25.53
C LEU A 490 -19.20 5.34 -26.25
N LEU A 491 -18.27 5.94 -25.47
CA LEU A 491 -17.08 6.62 -25.97
C LEU A 491 -15.86 5.70 -25.80
N GLY A 492 -15.65 4.81 -26.78
CA GLY A 492 -14.69 3.71 -26.75
C GLY A 492 -13.24 4.12 -27.08
N ARG A 493 -12.77 5.28 -26.65
CA ARG A 493 -11.39 5.73 -26.86
C ARG A 493 -10.76 6.24 -25.57
N HIS A 494 -9.45 6.41 -25.57
CA HIS A 494 -8.77 7.08 -24.47
C HIS A 494 -9.16 8.58 -24.43
N HIS A 495 -9.48 9.05 -23.24
CA HIS A 495 -9.72 10.46 -22.91
C HIS A 495 -8.78 10.86 -21.79
N ASP A 496 -8.22 12.05 -21.86
CA ASP A 496 -7.45 12.62 -20.76
C ASP A 496 -8.36 13.29 -19.72
N HIS A 497 -7.77 13.72 -18.62
CA HIS A 497 -8.53 14.38 -17.53
C HIS A 497 -9.23 15.66 -17.98
N ALA A 498 -8.65 16.41 -18.92
CA ALA A 498 -9.26 17.64 -19.43
C ALA A 498 -10.50 17.34 -20.28
N GLU A 499 -10.47 16.23 -21.05
CA GLU A 499 -11.62 15.76 -21.83
C GLU A 499 -12.73 15.17 -20.94
N ILE A 500 -12.39 14.52 -19.81
CA ILE A 500 -13.34 13.86 -18.88
C ILE A 500 -14.01 14.89 -17.93
N ALA A 501 -13.26 15.87 -17.43
CA ALA A 501 -13.74 16.82 -16.44
C ALA A 501 -15.06 17.54 -16.81
N PRO A 502 -15.30 17.97 -18.07
CA PRO A 502 -16.59 18.53 -18.48
C PRO A 502 -17.78 17.59 -18.27
N TYR A 503 -17.61 16.28 -18.49
CA TYR A 503 -18.67 15.30 -18.26
C TYR A 503 -18.97 15.15 -16.77
N TYR A 504 -17.95 15.08 -15.89
CA TYR A 504 -18.16 15.05 -14.45
C TYR A 504 -18.94 16.29 -13.96
N ARG A 505 -18.58 17.48 -14.46
CA ARG A 505 -19.23 18.75 -14.07
C ARG A 505 -20.65 18.90 -14.58
N ALA A 506 -21.00 18.26 -15.69
CA ALA A 506 -22.32 18.39 -16.32
C ALA A 506 -23.29 17.24 -16.00
N ALA A 507 -22.81 16.14 -15.45
CA ALA A 507 -23.64 14.98 -15.14
C ALA A 507 -24.52 15.22 -13.91
N ASP A 508 -25.76 14.71 -13.93
CA ASP A 508 -26.63 14.68 -12.75
C ASP A 508 -26.15 13.64 -11.73
N LEU A 509 -25.54 12.55 -12.25
CA LEU A 509 -24.98 11.51 -11.40
C LEU A 509 -23.77 10.83 -12.03
N ALA A 510 -22.88 10.31 -11.18
CA ALA A 510 -21.88 9.32 -11.57
C ALA A 510 -22.32 7.92 -11.18
N PHE A 511 -22.13 6.96 -12.10
CA PHE A 511 -22.56 5.58 -11.92
C PHE A 511 -21.34 4.64 -11.89
N VAL A 512 -20.86 4.34 -10.69
CA VAL A 512 -19.63 3.58 -10.41
C VAL A 512 -19.98 2.21 -9.87
N THR A 513 -19.98 1.19 -10.72
CA THR A 513 -20.49 -0.16 -10.44
C THR A 513 -19.42 -1.24 -10.49
N ALA A 514 -18.18 -0.92 -10.12
CA ALA A 514 -17.12 -1.92 -10.12
C ALA A 514 -17.52 -3.17 -9.32
N LEU A 515 -17.32 -4.36 -9.90
CA LEU A 515 -17.60 -5.64 -9.26
C LEU A 515 -16.66 -5.88 -8.08
N HIS A 516 -15.40 -5.44 -8.21
CA HIS A 516 -14.42 -5.38 -7.15
C HIS A 516 -13.34 -4.37 -7.51
N ASP A 517 -12.94 -3.51 -6.58
CA ASP A 517 -11.90 -2.51 -6.80
C ASP A 517 -11.15 -2.19 -5.51
N GLY A 518 -9.86 -1.94 -5.59
CA GLY A 518 -9.05 -1.59 -4.42
C GLY A 518 -9.50 -0.28 -3.78
N MET A 519 -9.69 0.77 -4.58
CA MET A 519 -10.19 2.08 -4.14
C MET A 519 -11.31 2.59 -5.04
N ASN A 520 -11.07 2.78 -6.32
CA ASN A 520 -11.84 3.49 -7.33
C ASN A 520 -11.73 5.02 -7.21
N LEU A 521 -10.71 5.57 -7.87
CA LEU A 521 -10.46 7.02 -7.86
C LEU A 521 -11.51 7.82 -8.66
N VAL A 522 -12.19 7.21 -9.64
CA VAL A 522 -13.25 7.86 -10.44
C VAL A 522 -14.36 8.42 -9.55
N ALA A 523 -14.75 7.68 -8.50
CA ALA A 523 -15.73 8.15 -7.52
C ALA A 523 -15.26 9.44 -6.82
N LYS A 524 -13.99 9.51 -6.43
CA LYS A 524 -13.39 10.69 -5.78
C LYS A 524 -13.17 11.84 -6.76
N GLU A 525 -12.78 11.52 -8.01
CA GLU A 525 -12.63 12.51 -9.09
C GLU A 525 -13.96 13.21 -9.40
N PHE A 526 -15.05 12.44 -9.53
CA PHE A 526 -16.39 13.00 -9.72
C PHE A 526 -16.76 13.94 -8.58
N VAL A 527 -16.62 13.49 -7.32
CA VAL A 527 -16.95 14.32 -6.14
C VAL A 527 -16.16 15.62 -6.14
N MET A 528 -14.87 15.59 -6.48
CA MET A 528 -14.03 16.79 -6.50
C MET A 528 -14.30 17.69 -7.70
N ALA A 529 -14.79 17.14 -8.83
CA ALA A 529 -15.14 17.92 -10.01
C ALA A 529 -16.44 18.74 -9.87
N ARG A 530 -17.28 18.42 -8.86
CA ARG A 530 -18.57 19.10 -8.63
C ARG A 530 -18.38 20.38 -7.82
N ASP A 531 -17.85 21.41 -8.47
CA ASP A 531 -17.63 22.74 -7.86
C ASP A 531 -18.95 23.43 -7.48
N ASP A 532 -20.04 23.09 -8.17
CA ASP A 532 -21.41 23.53 -7.90
C ASP A 532 -22.02 22.91 -6.63
N GLY A 533 -21.35 21.89 -6.05
CA GLY A 533 -21.83 21.18 -4.86
C GLY A 533 -23.07 20.31 -5.09
N ASP A 534 -23.47 20.06 -6.35
CA ASP A 534 -24.65 19.27 -6.70
C ASP A 534 -24.26 17.94 -7.41
N GLY A 535 -25.21 17.04 -7.61
CA GLY A 535 -25.02 15.73 -8.23
C GLY A 535 -25.02 14.57 -7.25
N VAL A 536 -25.24 13.36 -7.77
CA VAL A 536 -25.33 12.14 -6.97
C VAL A 536 -24.26 11.15 -7.38
N LEU A 537 -23.62 10.49 -6.41
CA LEU A 537 -22.73 9.36 -6.64
C LEU A 537 -23.49 8.06 -6.33
N ILE A 538 -23.63 7.18 -7.32
CA ILE A 538 -24.03 5.79 -7.11
C ILE A 538 -22.75 4.96 -7.11
N LEU A 539 -22.48 4.24 -6.03
CA LEU A 539 -21.19 3.62 -5.77
C LEU A 539 -21.32 2.16 -5.34
N SER A 540 -20.58 1.28 -5.99
CA SER A 540 -20.49 -0.12 -5.59
C SER A 540 -19.93 -0.28 -4.18
N GLN A 541 -20.59 -1.12 -3.37
CA GLN A 541 -20.13 -1.52 -2.04
C GLN A 541 -18.79 -2.27 -2.03
N PHE A 542 -18.34 -2.78 -3.19
CA PHE A 542 -17.11 -3.54 -3.35
C PHE A 542 -15.92 -2.68 -3.80
N THR A 543 -16.03 -1.36 -3.66
CA THR A 543 -14.90 -0.43 -3.85
C THR A 543 -14.36 0.03 -2.50
N GLY A 544 -13.05 0.31 -2.41
CA GLY A 544 -12.48 0.92 -1.21
C GLY A 544 -13.09 2.30 -0.91
N ALA A 545 -13.45 3.06 -1.96
CA ALA A 545 -14.07 4.38 -1.82
C ALA A 545 -15.41 4.35 -1.07
N SER A 546 -16.15 3.23 -1.12
CA SER A 546 -17.41 3.09 -0.37
C SER A 546 -17.22 3.11 1.15
N ARG A 547 -15.98 2.91 1.63
CA ARG A 547 -15.64 2.97 3.06
C ARG A 547 -15.39 4.39 3.56
N GLU A 548 -15.29 5.34 2.65
CA GLU A 548 -15.07 6.75 2.98
C GLU A 548 -16.24 7.64 2.53
N LEU A 549 -16.89 7.31 1.40
CA LEU A 549 -17.96 8.11 0.80
C LEU A 549 -19.34 7.56 1.18
N HIS A 550 -19.67 7.63 2.48
CA HIS A 550 -20.90 7.05 3.03
C HIS A 550 -22.19 7.75 2.56
N ASP A 551 -22.10 9.00 2.10
CA ASP A 551 -23.23 9.76 1.56
C ASP A 551 -23.56 9.42 0.10
N ALA A 552 -22.79 8.54 -0.55
CA ALA A 552 -23.12 7.97 -1.85
C ALA A 552 -24.33 7.01 -1.73
N LEU A 553 -25.06 6.80 -2.83
CA LEU A 553 -26.02 5.69 -2.93
C LEU A 553 -25.24 4.39 -3.12
N ILE A 554 -25.06 3.65 -2.04
CA ILE A 554 -24.28 2.40 -2.03
C ILE A 554 -25.16 1.27 -2.59
N VAL A 555 -24.63 0.57 -3.61
CA VAL A 555 -25.34 -0.52 -4.30
C VAL A 555 -24.50 -1.79 -4.38
N ASN A 556 -25.16 -2.93 -4.47
CA ASN A 556 -24.55 -4.18 -4.89
C ASN A 556 -24.55 -4.24 -6.43
N PRO A 557 -23.41 -4.23 -7.13
CA PRO A 557 -23.37 -4.22 -8.59
C PRO A 557 -23.89 -5.52 -9.25
N TYR A 558 -24.11 -6.58 -8.48
CA TYR A 558 -24.75 -7.82 -8.94
C TYR A 558 -26.28 -7.79 -8.84
N ASP A 559 -26.85 -6.77 -8.18
CA ASP A 559 -28.29 -6.56 -8.06
C ASP A 559 -28.77 -5.47 -9.03
N ILE A 560 -29.19 -5.93 -10.20
CA ILE A 560 -29.67 -5.05 -11.29
C ILE A 560 -30.91 -4.24 -10.86
N GLU A 561 -31.81 -4.84 -10.05
CA GLU A 561 -33.00 -4.16 -9.54
C GLU A 561 -32.63 -3.02 -8.59
N GLN A 562 -31.73 -3.26 -7.65
CA GLN A 562 -31.23 -2.24 -6.72
C GLN A 562 -30.54 -1.10 -7.47
N MET A 563 -29.72 -1.42 -8.48
CA MET A 563 -29.03 -0.41 -9.29
C MET A 563 -30.04 0.43 -10.11
N ALA A 564 -31.06 -0.19 -10.68
CA ALA A 564 -32.12 0.52 -11.39
C ALA A 564 -32.92 1.44 -10.45
N ASP A 565 -33.25 0.97 -9.23
CA ASP A 565 -33.93 1.78 -8.22
C ASP A 565 -33.05 2.95 -7.74
N ALA A 566 -31.73 2.76 -7.62
CA ALA A 566 -30.80 3.82 -7.28
C ALA A 566 -30.73 4.92 -8.34
N LEU A 567 -30.81 4.58 -9.64
CA LEU A 567 -30.89 5.56 -10.71
C LEU A 567 -32.11 6.47 -10.55
N ARG A 568 -33.30 5.90 -10.28
CA ARG A 568 -34.51 6.68 -10.02
C ARG A 568 -34.36 7.58 -8.80
N LEU A 569 -33.89 7.01 -7.67
CA LEU A 569 -33.69 7.76 -6.44
C LEU A 569 -32.72 8.93 -6.64
N ALA A 570 -31.66 8.74 -7.40
CA ALA A 570 -30.69 9.78 -7.71
C ALA A 570 -31.30 10.93 -8.51
N LEU A 571 -32.13 10.63 -9.52
CA LEU A 571 -32.74 11.63 -10.40
C LEU A 571 -33.92 12.36 -9.73
N GLU A 572 -34.62 11.71 -8.80
CA GLU A 572 -35.76 12.28 -8.05
C GLU A 572 -35.32 12.91 -6.71
N MET A 573 -34.06 12.80 -6.33
CA MET A 573 -33.54 13.32 -5.04
C MET A 573 -33.70 14.85 -4.95
N PRO A 574 -34.23 15.40 -3.85
CA PRO A 574 -34.34 16.83 -3.64
C PRO A 574 -32.96 17.52 -3.72
N VAL A 575 -32.91 18.73 -4.30
CA VAL A 575 -31.66 19.49 -4.47
C VAL A 575 -30.94 19.70 -3.15
N ALA A 576 -31.67 20.04 -2.08
CA ALA A 576 -31.07 20.24 -0.76
C ALA A 576 -30.35 18.98 -0.23
N GLU A 577 -30.93 17.79 -0.43
CA GLU A 577 -30.31 16.52 -0.03
C GLU A 577 -29.08 16.20 -0.88
N ARG A 578 -29.15 16.41 -2.20
CA ARG A 578 -27.98 16.23 -3.09
C ARG A 578 -26.81 17.10 -2.67
N GLN A 579 -27.09 18.37 -2.38
CA GLN A 579 -26.08 19.35 -1.97
C GLN A 579 -25.46 19.00 -0.60
N GLU A 580 -26.26 18.58 0.36
CA GLU A 580 -25.76 18.15 1.68
C GLU A 580 -24.83 16.93 1.54
N ARG A 581 -25.27 15.88 0.84
CA ARG A 581 -24.49 14.67 0.58
C ARG A 581 -23.18 14.99 -0.15
N MET A 582 -23.26 15.79 -1.21
CA MET A 582 -22.07 16.20 -1.98
C MET A 582 -21.09 17.00 -1.12
N ALA A 583 -21.57 17.94 -0.30
CA ALA A 583 -20.73 18.74 0.58
C ALA A 583 -19.99 17.87 1.62
N HIS A 584 -20.62 16.81 2.15
CA HIS A 584 -19.98 15.87 3.05
C HIS A 584 -18.89 15.07 2.34
N MET A 585 -19.20 14.49 1.19
CA MET A 585 -18.23 13.70 0.40
C MET A 585 -17.04 14.57 -0.04
N ARG A 586 -17.28 15.81 -0.49
CA ARG A 586 -16.21 16.75 -0.88
C ARG A 586 -15.27 17.07 0.28
N ARG A 587 -15.80 17.31 1.48
CA ARG A 587 -14.98 17.52 2.69
C ARG A 587 -14.12 16.29 2.98
N THR A 588 -14.70 15.11 2.95
CA THR A 588 -13.98 13.85 3.18
C THR A 588 -12.81 13.67 2.21
N VAL A 589 -13.04 13.90 0.91
CA VAL A 589 -11.97 13.76 -0.10
C VAL A 589 -10.91 14.86 0.04
N ALA A 590 -11.30 16.10 0.35
CA ALA A 590 -10.38 17.22 0.54
C ALA A 590 -9.47 16.99 1.78
N ASP A 591 -10.05 16.53 2.88
CA ASP A 591 -9.32 16.26 4.12
C ASP A 591 -8.37 15.05 3.99
N HIS A 592 -8.75 14.04 3.19
CA HIS A 592 -7.97 12.83 2.92
C HIS A 592 -7.47 12.78 1.48
N ASN A 593 -6.94 13.90 0.99
CA ASN A 593 -6.46 13.99 -0.38
C ASN A 593 -5.15 13.19 -0.61
N VAL A 594 -4.71 13.12 -1.86
CA VAL A 594 -3.54 12.34 -2.28
C VAL A 594 -2.23 12.80 -1.61
N TYR A 595 -2.10 14.08 -1.29
CA TYR A 595 -0.89 14.60 -0.64
C TYR A 595 -0.80 14.13 0.82
N ARG A 596 -1.93 14.05 1.52
CA ARG A 596 -1.99 13.47 2.87
C ARG A 596 -1.67 11.98 2.85
N TRP A 597 -2.23 11.23 1.88
CA TRP A 597 -1.91 9.82 1.68
C TRP A 597 -0.41 9.60 1.53
N ALA A 598 0.23 10.36 0.67
CA ALA A 598 1.67 10.26 0.43
C ALA A 598 2.50 10.63 1.66
N ALA A 599 2.10 11.68 2.40
CA ALA A 599 2.75 12.10 3.64
C ALA A 599 2.70 11.01 4.71
N GLN A 600 1.55 10.38 4.88
CA GLN A 600 1.36 9.30 5.85
C GLN A 600 2.21 8.07 5.49
N LEU A 601 2.16 7.63 4.24
CA LEU A 601 2.88 6.44 3.78
C LEU A 601 4.41 6.61 3.92
N ILE A 602 4.93 7.77 3.49
CA ILE A 602 6.37 8.05 3.58
C ILE A 602 6.80 8.30 5.02
N GLY A 603 5.98 8.98 5.82
CA GLY A 603 6.25 9.20 7.23
C GLY A 603 6.37 7.88 7.99
N GLU A 604 5.42 6.97 7.80
CA GLU A 604 5.46 5.63 8.41
C GLU A 604 6.69 4.82 7.96
N LEU A 605 7.06 4.91 6.69
CA LEU A 605 8.26 4.23 6.18
C LEU A 605 9.55 4.85 6.75
N ALA A 606 9.62 6.17 6.87
CA ALA A 606 10.76 6.88 7.44
C ALA A 606 10.95 6.57 8.94
N ASP A 607 9.84 6.35 9.67
CA ASP A 607 9.86 6.02 11.09
C ASP A 607 10.22 4.56 11.38
N VAL A 608 10.31 3.69 10.36
CA VAL A 608 10.73 2.29 10.52
C VAL A 608 12.15 2.24 11.10
N ARG A 609 12.29 1.50 12.18
CA ARG A 609 13.60 1.19 12.79
C ARG A 609 14.09 -0.15 12.29
N LEU A 610 15.20 -0.10 11.62
CA LEU A 610 15.89 -1.33 11.23
C LEU A 610 16.48 -1.97 12.50
N GLU A 611 16.09 -3.21 12.79
CA GLU A 611 16.70 -3.97 13.87
C GLU A 611 18.20 -4.13 13.53
N THR A 612 19.08 -3.51 14.33
CA THR A 612 20.50 -3.83 14.26
C THR A 612 20.64 -5.29 14.64
N VAL A 613 20.88 -6.14 13.64
CA VAL A 613 21.34 -7.51 13.89
C VAL A 613 22.66 -7.35 14.64
N GLY A 614 22.60 -7.48 15.96
CA GLY A 614 23.80 -7.55 16.78
C GLY A 614 24.59 -8.74 16.25
N VAL A 615 25.75 -8.46 15.66
CA VAL A 615 26.70 -9.48 15.27
C VAL A 615 27.08 -10.19 16.57
N VAL A 616 26.37 -11.29 16.90
CA VAL A 616 26.86 -12.29 17.81
C VAL A 616 28.05 -12.93 17.08
N ALA A 617 29.22 -12.42 17.38
CA ALA A 617 30.46 -13.02 16.92
C ALA A 617 30.55 -14.43 17.52
N GLY A 618 30.24 -15.43 16.73
CA GLY A 618 30.40 -16.82 17.15
C GLY A 618 29.33 -17.74 16.55
N GLN A 619 29.40 -17.95 15.28
CA GLN A 619 29.23 -19.22 14.57
C GLN A 619 29.14 -18.88 13.07
N ALA A 620 30.25 -19.08 12.39
CA ALA A 620 30.28 -19.10 10.93
C ALA A 620 29.58 -20.39 10.48
N GLU A 621 28.25 -20.35 10.37
CA GLU A 621 27.55 -21.34 9.56
C GLU A 621 27.83 -21.04 8.09
N ALA A 622 28.34 -22.05 7.43
CA ALA A 622 28.74 -22.02 6.04
C ALA A 622 27.63 -21.46 5.15
N ARG A 623 27.97 -20.47 4.32
CA ARG A 623 27.13 -19.97 3.24
C ARG A 623 26.60 -21.17 2.43
N PRO A 624 25.28 -21.32 2.24
CA PRO A 624 24.77 -22.27 1.24
C PRO A 624 25.17 -21.71 -0.12
N GLN A 625 25.99 -22.49 -0.84
CA GLN A 625 26.31 -22.22 -2.23
C GLN A 625 25.01 -22.15 -3.06
N ALA A 626 24.90 -21.19 -3.95
CA ALA A 626 23.77 -20.90 -4.83
C ALA A 626 23.49 -21.99 -5.89
N SER A 627 23.55 -23.26 -5.54
CA SER A 627 23.36 -24.39 -6.45
C SER A 627 22.43 -25.51 -5.94
N SER A 628 21.77 -25.39 -4.79
CA SER A 628 21.08 -26.54 -4.20
C SER A 628 19.57 -26.66 -4.50
N TRP A 629 18.91 -25.64 -5.04
CA TRP A 629 17.49 -25.78 -5.39
C TRP A 629 17.25 -26.42 -6.78
N ARG A 630 18.24 -26.38 -7.69
CA ARG A 630 18.19 -27.14 -8.96
C ARG A 630 18.37 -28.65 -8.79
N ALA A 631 18.83 -29.11 -7.65
CA ALA A 631 19.12 -30.54 -7.41
C ALA A 631 17.94 -31.32 -6.80
N ARG A 632 16.98 -30.69 -6.14
CA ARG A 632 15.85 -31.39 -5.51
C ARG A 632 14.72 -31.80 -6.45
N PHE A 633 14.63 -31.28 -7.64
CA PHE A 633 13.58 -31.63 -8.61
C PHE A 633 14.02 -32.57 -9.73
N ARG A 634 15.23 -33.20 -9.63
CA ARG A 634 15.69 -34.16 -10.63
C ARG A 634 15.54 -35.63 -10.23
N ASP A 635 15.16 -35.94 -9.01
CA ASP A 635 15.18 -37.32 -8.50
C ASP A 635 13.81 -38.00 -8.37
N GLU A 636 12.70 -37.30 -8.61
CA GLU A 636 11.36 -37.91 -8.55
C GLU A 636 10.66 -38.14 -9.91
N SER A 637 11.33 -37.96 -11.03
CA SER A 637 10.73 -38.18 -12.36
C SER A 637 11.27 -39.43 -13.08
N ARG A 638 11.66 -40.49 -12.34
CA ARG A 638 11.85 -41.85 -12.87
C ARG A 638 10.82 -42.79 -12.29
N VAL A 639 9.57 -42.64 -12.74
CA VAL A 639 8.61 -43.76 -12.74
C VAL A 639 8.66 -44.35 -14.14
N GLU A 640 9.20 -45.58 -14.23
CA GLU A 640 9.20 -46.40 -15.43
C GLU A 640 7.76 -46.62 -15.90
N ILE A 641 7.46 -46.19 -17.09
CA ILE A 641 6.25 -46.61 -17.83
C ILE A 641 6.59 -47.96 -18.42
N THR A 642 6.23 -49.01 -17.73
CA THR A 642 6.19 -50.38 -18.28
C THR A 642 4.90 -50.53 -19.11
N ASP A 643 5.07 -51.00 -20.32
CA ASP A 643 4.08 -51.34 -21.31
C ASP A 643 2.81 -52.03 -20.76
N LEU A 644 1.65 -51.47 -21.10
CA LEU A 644 0.40 -52.21 -21.21
C LEU A 644 -0.17 -52.03 -22.61
N LYS A 645 0.31 -52.85 -23.53
CA LYS A 645 -0.41 -53.23 -24.75
C LYS A 645 -1.30 -54.43 -24.45
N HIS A 646 -2.49 -54.41 -25.03
CA HIS A 646 -3.53 -55.44 -25.22
C HIS A 646 -4.61 -55.57 -24.14
N SER A 647 -5.80 -55.09 -24.44
CA SER A 647 -6.90 -55.90 -24.96
C SER A 647 -8.22 -55.11 -24.97
N ALA A 648 -8.78 -54.92 -26.13
CA ALA A 648 -10.21 -54.73 -26.29
C ALA A 648 -10.89 -56.09 -26.24
N PRO A 649 -12.13 -56.22 -25.75
CA PRO A 649 -13.20 -56.63 -26.62
C PRO A 649 -14.56 -55.96 -26.34
N ASN A 650 -15.32 -55.84 -27.44
CA ASN A 650 -16.75 -55.70 -27.72
C ASN A 650 -17.46 -54.42 -27.21
#